data_5f449d8f592e5c2cfa1043215d304a3b
#
_entry.id   5f449d8f592e5c2cfa1043215d304a3b
#
_cell.length_a   1.000
_cell.length_b   1.000
_cell.length_c   1.000
_cell.angle_alpha   90.00
_cell.angle_beta   90.00
_cell.angle_gamma   90.00
#
_symmetry.space_group_name_H-M   'P 1'
#
loop_
_entity.id
_entity.type
_entity.pdbx_description
1 polymer ?
#
loop_
_entity_poly.entity_id
_entity_poly.type
_entity_poly.pdbx_seq_one_letter_code
_entity_poly.pdbx_strand_id
1 'polypeptide(L)'
;MTEQDIARGITAAQYKNFVFLLVSVLSHLTREDVLRLDLLRRPPFTFLIWTPIMKNLKYDIPAALVVFLVALPLCLGIALASGAPLMSGIISGIIGGIVVGALSGSQTSVSGPAAGLAAVVLASVTKLGGFEILLVAILIAGALQVVMGWCRAGFIANYVPSSVIKGLLAAIGILLILTQIPHAFGYDPKNADNFSFFQGNGENLVSMLGRAVEFITPGALLISALSILMLVYWGKTPLGRFKMLPAPLFVVAFAIGLNAFFAAFVPSLAISATHLVDLPPLDAGNPGAFLLLPDLRHLANLDVWLVGITIAIVASLETLLNVEAVDKVDPLKRETPANRELLAQGVGNMLAGLLGGLPVTSVIVRSTVNVQSGNRTKVSAVLHGVFLLGGVLLLSPVLNMIPLAALAAILITTGYKLANVAVFREMYGKGGTQFMPFVITVVAIVATDLLTGVVIGLVAGLFYLLRSNFRNPYSLQQYKLHIGDVIKMELPNQVSFLNKATIKEALWNIPAGSQVVINASGTDYIDHDAMEVIEDYRTVAAERDVQLSVVGLREVYRQDAPDQFVPVLDHATQKKLAPEAVLQVLKEGNQRFREGRRFENDYVHQASATAGGQHPMAVVVNCIDSRTSPEIIFDAGLGDLLTIRIAGNVISREIIGSLEIAAKLGAKLIVVKGHSSCGAIGLAMQQEGSHSIGAITGKIQWAIHQCGEHSHLGDKELRDRVARHNVENSLAEIIDGSEFLRSAIRRGEIGLVGAFHDIASRNVAFGELVAPDTFDPQRPLHIAA
;
A
#
# COMPACT_ATOMS: atom_id res chain seq x y z
N MET A 1 -29.86 20.89 -35.39
CA MET A 1 -28.83 20.86 -34.37
C MET A 1 -27.59 20.28 -35.02
N THR A 2 -26.57 21.09 -35.18
CA THR A 2 -25.30 20.70 -35.81
C THR A 2 -24.38 19.98 -34.80
N GLU A 3 -23.45 19.16 -35.26
CA GLU A 3 -22.48 18.46 -34.39
C GLU A 3 -21.71 19.39 -33.42
N GLN A 4 -21.62 20.68 -33.75
CA GLN A 4 -21.03 21.71 -32.89
C GLN A 4 -21.86 22.04 -31.64
N ASP A 5 -23.18 21.85 -31.66
CA ASP A 5 -24.07 22.12 -30.54
C ASP A 5 -24.03 20.98 -29.50
N ILE A 6 -23.77 19.74 -29.94
CA ILE A 6 -23.61 18.57 -29.07
C ILE A 6 -22.26 18.63 -28.31
N ALA A 7 -21.19 19.07 -28.96
CA ALA A 7 -19.88 19.21 -28.33
C ALA A 7 -19.83 20.29 -27.24
N ARG A 8 -20.60 21.37 -27.39
CA ARG A 8 -20.72 22.43 -26.38
C ARG A 8 -21.55 22.01 -25.15
N GLY A 9 -22.56 21.15 -25.34
CA GLY A 9 -23.41 20.67 -24.24
C GLY A 9 -22.72 19.68 -23.31
N ILE A 10 -21.85 18.82 -23.86
CA ILE A 10 -21.13 17.78 -23.10
C ILE A 10 -20.06 18.43 -22.19
N THR A 11 -19.34 19.45 -22.68
CA THR A 11 -18.31 20.15 -21.91
C THR A 11 -18.87 20.93 -20.72
N ALA A 12 -20.03 21.57 -20.87
CA ALA A 12 -20.67 22.33 -19.78
C ALA A 12 -21.25 21.44 -18.68
N ALA A 13 -21.77 20.26 -19.02
CA ALA A 13 -22.31 19.30 -18.04
C ALA A 13 -21.20 18.62 -17.22
N GLN A 14 -20.08 18.28 -17.87
CA GLN A 14 -18.90 17.72 -17.18
C GLN A 14 -18.28 18.74 -16.22
N TYR A 15 -18.27 20.01 -16.57
CA TYR A 15 -17.75 21.09 -15.72
C TYR A 15 -18.62 21.33 -14.47
N LYS A 16 -19.94 21.30 -14.62
CA LYS A 16 -20.87 21.42 -13.49
C LYS A 16 -20.68 20.29 -12.47
N ASN A 17 -20.49 19.06 -12.94
CA ASN A 17 -20.28 17.90 -12.06
C ASN A 17 -18.93 17.93 -11.35
N PHE A 18 -17.86 18.42 -12.01
CA PHE A 18 -16.55 18.57 -11.39
C PHE A 18 -16.53 19.68 -10.32
N VAL A 19 -17.17 20.81 -10.60
CA VAL A 19 -17.33 21.90 -9.62
C VAL A 19 -18.21 21.44 -8.45
N PHE A 20 -19.25 20.66 -8.69
CA PHE A 20 -20.11 20.12 -7.65
C PHE A 20 -19.37 19.12 -6.75
N LEU A 21 -18.49 18.28 -7.31
CA LEU A 21 -17.61 17.37 -6.55
C LEU A 21 -16.62 18.16 -5.69
N LEU A 22 -16.03 19.23 -6.24
CA LEU A 22 -15.09 20.10 -5.53
C LEU A 22 -15.77 20.84 -4.37
N VAL A 23 -16.99 21.34 -4.60
CA VAL A 23 -17.81 22.04 -3.58
C VAL A 23 -18.31 21.06 -2.51
N SER A 24 -18.67 19.83 -2.88
CA SER A 24 -19.08 18.79 -1.92
C SER A 24 -17.93 18.37 -1.01
N VAL A 25 -16.70 18.24 -1.53
CA VAL A 25 -15.50 17.96 -0.72
C VAL A 25 -15.16 19.12 0.22
N LEU A 26 -15.41 20.36 -0.21
CA LEU A 26 -15.17 21.56 0.61
C LEU A 26 -16.22 21.76 1.72
N SER A 27 -17.44 21.21 1.58
CA SER A 27 -18.53 21.37 2.57
C SER A 27 -18.39 20.45 3.80
N HIS A 28 -17.51 19.45 3.78
CA HIS A 28 -17.25 18.55 4.92
C HIS A 28 -16.15 19.00 5.88
N LEU A 29 -15.59 20.21 5.69
CA LEU A 29 -14.64 20.78 6.63
C LEU A 29 -15.39 21.34 7.85
N THR A 30 -15.29 20.70 8.99
CA THR A 30 -15.93 21.10 10.24
C THR A 30 -15.33 22.39 10.79
N ARG A 31 -16.15 23.16 11.50
CA ARG A 31 -15.84 24.47 12.12
C ARG A 31 -14.68 24.43 13.13
N GLU A 32 -14.30 23.24 13.60
CA GLU A 32 -13.16 23.05 14.52
C GLU A 32 -11.79 23.12 13.85
N ASP A 33 -11.71 22.79 12.53
CA ASP A 33 -10.44 22.87 11.78
C ASP A 33 -10.04 24.30 11.46
N VAL A 34 -11.00 25.23 11.47
CA VAL A 34 -10.77 26.67 11.21
C VAL A 34 -10.13 27.38 12.42
N LEU A 35 -10.28 26.84 13.64
CA LEU A 35 -9.84 27.49 14.89
C LEU A 35 -8.41 27.14 15.35
N ARG A 36 -7.72 26.20 14.69
CA ARG A 36 -6.30 25.93 14.95
C ARG A 36 -5.38 26.75 14.04
N LEU A 37 -5.61 28.03 13.96
CA LEU A 37 -4.75 29.03 13.30
C LEU A 37 -3.52 29.34 14.19
N ASP A 38 -2.60 28.39 14.29
CA ASP A 38 -1.28 28.62 14.89
C ASP A 38 -0.29 29.33 13.94
N LEU A 39 -0.75 29.72 12.75
CA LEU A 39 0.05 30.42 11.73
C LEU A 39 0.23 31.92 11.99
N LEU A 40 -0.60 32.52 12.87
CA LEU A 40 -0.48 33.95 13.22
C LEU A 40 0.35 34.23 14.48
N ARG A 41 0.82 33.21 15.19
CA ARG A 41 1.64 33.38 16.42
C ARG A 41 3.15 33.29 16.20
N ARG A 42 3.64 32.97 15.02
CA ARG A 42 5.07 33.10 14.70
C ARG A 42 5.27 34.26 13.76
N PRO A 43 6.02 35.30 14.15
CA PRO A 43 6.24 36.46 13.25
C PRO A 43 6.92 35.99 11.97
N PRO A 44 6.48 36.47 10.78
CA PRO A 44 6.96 35.99 9.48
C PRO A 44 8.41 36.39 9.16
N PHE A 45 9.03 37.24 9.95
CA PHE A 45 10.39 37.70 9.73
C PHE A 45 11.11 37.93 11.06
N THR A 46 11.72 36.89 11.62
CA THR A 46 12.73 37.10 12.66
C THR A 46 14.11 36.70 12.15
N PHE A 47 14.98 37.68 12.21
CA PHE A 47 16.39 37.75 11.83
C PHE A 47 17.32 36.80 12.64
N LEU A 48 16.81 35.73 13.23
CA LEU A 48 17.54 34.81 14.12
C LEU A 48 18.03 33.52 13.41
N ILE A 49 18.23 33.57 12.07
CA ILE A 49 18.59 32.37 11.26
C ILE A 49 20.08 32.37 10.86
N TRP A 50 20.89 33.37 11.24
CA TRP A 50 22.25 33.51 10.71
C TRP A 50 23.26 32.49 11.25
N THR A 51 23.15 32.07 12.49
CA THR A 51 24.14 31.17 13.11
C THR A 51 24.15 29.71 12.60
N PRO A 52 22.99 29.05 12.35
CA PRO A 52 23.00 27.72 11.73
C PRO A 52 23.34 27.73 10.23
N ILE A 53 23.09 28.83 9.52
CA ILE A 53 23.42 28.99 8.10
C ILE A 53 24.93 28.95 7.91
N MET A 54 25.69 29.75 8.66
CA MET A 54 27.16 29.83 8.54
C MET A 54 27.86 28.48 8.78
N LYS A 55 27.37 27.65 9.69
CA LYS A 55 27.95 26.31 9.96
C LYS A 55 27.75 25.31 8.81
N ASN A 56 26.70 25.46 8.01
CA ASN A 56 26.36 24.51 6.94
C ASN A 56 26.82 24.97 5.55
N LEU A 57 27.27 26.23 5.38
CA LEU A 57 27.76 26.76 4.10
C LEU A 57 28.85 25.90 3.45
N LYS A 58 29.75 25.33 4.25
CA LYS A 58 30.80 24.42 3.74
C LYS A 58 30.27 23.16 3.07
N TYR A 59 29.03 22.76 3.33
CA TYR A 59 28.36 21.64 2.68
C TYR A 59 27.42 22.12 1.56
N ASP A 60 26.74 23.25 1.77
CA ASP A 60 25.73 23.75 0.87
C ASP A 60 26.32 24.43 -0.38
N ILE A 61 27.50 25.11 -0.28
CA ILE A 61 28.18 25.73 -1.44
C ILE A 61 28.63 24.69 -2.46
N PRO A 62 29.38 23.61 -2.10
CA PRO A 62 29.73 22.59 -3.07
C PRO A 62 28.53 21.89 -3.67
N ALA A 63 27.49 21.60 -2.86
CA ALA A 63 26.25 21.00 -3.36
C ALA A 63 25.55 21.92 -4.36
N ALA A 64 25.43 23.22 -4.06
CA ALA A 64 24.86 24.21 -4.96
C ALA A 64 25.61 24.32 -6.29
N LEU A 65 26.93 24.25 -6.25
CA LEU A 65 27.77 24.29 -7.46
C LEU A 65 27.51 23.08 -8.35
N VAL A 66 27.47 21.87 -7.77
CA VAL A 66 27.18 20.64 -8.53
C VAL A 66 25.77 20.68 -9.10
N VAL A 67 24.78 21.15 -8.33
CA VAL A 67 23.38 21.31 -8.81
C VAL A 67 23.33 22.32 -9.95
N PHE A 68 24.03 23.46 -9.86
CA PHE A 68 24.11 24.48 -10.93
C PHE A 68 24.63 23.89 -12.24
N LEU A 69 25.74 23.11 -12.15
CA LEU A 69 26.37 22.48 -13.33
C LEU A 69 25.46 21.44 -14.01
N VAL A 70 24.57 20.79 -13.25
CA VAL A 70 23.54 19.89 -13.79
C VAL A 70 22.33 20.68 -14.32
N ALA A 71 21.93 21.73 -13.60
CA ALA A 71 20.72 22.47 -13.88
C ALA A 71 20.81 23.31 -15.18
N LEU A 72 21.99 23.85 -15.47
CA LEU A 72 22.18 24.74 -16.62
C LEU A 72 21.82 24.06 -17.95
N PRO A 73 22.41 22.90 -18.33
CA PRO A 73 22.00 22.19 -19.55
C PRO A 73 20.55 21.73 -19.53
N LEU A 74 20.04 21.33 -18.36
CA LEU A 74 18.66 20.88 -18.24
C LEU A 74 17.65 22.01 -18.40
N CYS A 75 17.95 23.24 -17.92
CA CYS A 75 17.10 24.40 -18.13
C CYS A 75 16.97 24.74 -19.62
N LEU A 76 18.09 24.76 -20.33
CA LEU A 76 18.13 24.99 -21.78
C LEU A 76 17.39 23.88 -22.55
N GLY A 77 17.69 22.62 -22.23
CA GLY A 77 17.05 21.48 -22.87
C GLY A 77 15.53 21.42 -22.65
N ILE A 78 15.05 21.73 -21.44
CA ILE A 78 13.60 21.76 -21.16
C ILE A 78 12.92 22.91 -21.92
N ALA A 79 13.55 24.07 -22.03
CA ALA A 79 13.02 25.18 -22.84
C ALA A 79 12.93 24.76 -24.32
N LEU A 80 13.96 24.12 -24.85
CA LEU A 80 13.95 23.55 -26.19
C LEU A 80 12.81 22.54 -26.39
N ALA A 81 12.67 21.59 -25.48
CA ALA A 81 11.61 20.59 -25.50
C ALA A 81 10.19 21.19 -25.36
N SER A 82 10.09 22.38 -24.77
CA SER A 82 8.85 23.09 -24.59
C SER A 82 8.49 24.01 -25.78
N GLY A 83 9.32 24.09 -26.81
CA GLY A 83 9.16 25.03 -27.90
C GLY A 83 9.22 26.49 -27.44
N ALA A 84 9.84 26.75 -26.29
CA ALA A 84 9.92 28.09 -25.68
C ALA A 84 11.30 28.71 -25.91
N PRO A 85 11.43 30.03 -25.81
CA PRO A 85 12.72 30.70 -25.85
C PRO A 85 13.68 30.09 -24.80
N LEU A 86 14.91 29.79 -25.18
CA LEU A 86 15.87 29.09 -24.32
C LEU A 86 16.13 29.83 -23.00
N MET A 87 16.08 31.14 -23.02
CA MET A 87 16.22 31.99 -21.83
C MET A 87 15.11 31.74 -20.80
N SER A 88 13.88 31.43 -21.24
CA SER A 88 12.75 31.15 -20.35
C SER A 88 13.02 29.96 -19.39
N GLY A 89 13.76 28.93 -19.84
CA GLY A 89 14.16 27.83 -18.98
C GLY A 89 15.14 28.25 -17.89
N ILE A 90 16.05 29.16 -18.21
CA ILE A 90 17.03 29.68 -17.25
C ILE A 90 16.35 30.61 -16.22
N ILE A 91 15.45 31.51 -16.68
CA ILE A 91 14.64 32.36 -15.80
C ILE A 91 13.89 31.50 -14.78
N SER A 92 13.27 30.41 -15.21
CA SER A 92 12.57 29.47 -14.32
C SER A 92 13.52 28.80 -13.35
N GLY A 93 14.74 28.46 -13.77
CA GLY A 93 15.76 27.89 -12.89
C GLY A 93 16.22 28.87 -11.82
N ILE A 94 16.38 30.16 -12.18
CA ILE A 94 16.74 31.26 -11.26
C ILE A 94 15.61 31.47 -10.25
N ILE A 95 14.35 31.59 -10.71
CA ILE A 95 13.18 31.81 -9.85
C ILE A 95 12.98 30.59 -8.94
N GLY A 96 13.05 29.37 -9.48
CA GLY A 96 12.94 28.14 -8.72
C GLY A 96 14.02 28.00 -7.65
N GLY A 97 15.26 28.36 -7.97
CA GLY A 97 16.36 28.36 -7.01
C GLY A 97 16.20 29.43 -5.94
N ILE A 98 16.11 30.72 -6.34
CA ILE A 98 16.13 31.85 -5.41
C ILE A 98 14.80 31.97 -4.67
N VAL A 99 13.69 32.15 -5.40
CA VAL A 99 12.39 32.48 -4.80
C VAL A 99 11.75 31.27 -4.16
N VAL A 100 11.57 30.20 -4.94
CA VAL A 100 10.94 28.99 -4.41
C VAL A 100 11.83 28.36 -3.35
N GLY A 101 13.14 28.26 -3.56
CA GLY A 101 14.09 27.74 -2.57
C GLY A 101 14.06 28.52 -1.25
N ALA A 102 13.87 29.84 -1.27
CA ALA A 102 13.75 30.66 -0.06
C ALA A 102 12.42 30.43 0.68
N LEU A 103 11.30 30.32 -0.04
CA LEU A 103 9.95 30.19 0.52
C LEU A 103 9.60 28.76 0.91
N SER A 104 10.17 27.77 0.20
CA SER A 104 9.93 26.33 0.39
C SER A 104 10.12 25.88 1.84
N GLY A 105 9.38 24.86 2.23
CA GLY A 105 9.54 24.13 3.48
C GLY A 105 10.61 23.04 3.42
N SER A 106 10.98 22.60 2.21
CA SER A 106 11.97 21.56 1.98
C SER A 106 13.40 22.05 2.26
N GLN A 107 14.22 21.17 2.81
CA GLN A 107 15.65 21.44 3.01
C GLN A 107 16.52 20.86 1.90
N THR A 108 15.95 20.05 1.03
CA THR A 108 16.67 19.24 0.04
C THR A 108 16.18 19.46 -1.38
N SER A 109 14.91 19.88 -1.54
CA SER A 109 14.28 20.07 -2.85
C SER A 109 14.90 21.26 -3.59
N VAL A 110 15.08 21.07 -4.90
CA VAL A 110 15.50 22.09 -5.85
C VAL A 110 14.43 22.24 -6.90
N SER A 111 13.92 23.46 -7.07
CA SER A 111 12.88 23.80 -8.03
C SER A 111 13.44 24.43 -9.29
N GLY A 112 12.71 24.33 -10.38
CA GLY A 112 13.06 24.90 -11.68
C GLY A 112 12.11 24.41 -12.77
N PRO A 113 12.41 24.66 -14.07
CA PRO A 113 11.58 24.15 -15.15
C PRO A 113 11.57 22.62 -15.13
N ALA A 114 10.38 22.04 -15.31
CA ALA A 114 10.15 20.62 -15.19
C ALA A 114 10.08 19.95 -16.56
N ALA A 115 10.80 18.84 -16.69
CA ALA A 115 10.72 18.01 -17.89
C ALA A 115 9.30 17.46 -18.10
N GLY A 116 8.57 17.21 -17.01
CA GLY A 116 7.21 16.71 -17.03
C GLY A 116 6.18 17.68 -17.63
N LEU A 117 6.45 18.95 -17.55
CA LEU A 117 5.58 19.99 -18.11
C LEU A 117 5.97 20.40 -19.55
N ALA A 118 7.11 19.93 -20.06
CA ALA A 118 7.58 20.35 -21.38
C ALA A 118 6.55 20.09 -22.49
N ALA A 119 5.96 18.88 -22.52
CA ALA A 119 4.94 18.54 -23.51
C ALA A 119 3.64 19.36 -23.33
N VAL A 120 3.25 19.65 -22.08
CA VAL A 120 2.08 20.49 -21.77
C VAL A 120 2.31 21.92 -22.25
N VAL A 121 3.49 22.48 -21.97
CA VAL A 121 3.87 23.81 -22.40
C VAL A 121 3.88 23.92 -23.91
N LEU A 122 4.50 22.96 -24.59
CA LEU A 122 4.57 22.90 -26.04
C LEU A 122 3.17 22.88 -26.68
N ALA A 123 2.30 21.96 -26.25
CA ALA A 123 0.92 21.88 -26.71
C ALA A 123 0.13 23.17 -26.42
N SER A 124 0.41 23.81 -25.27
CA SER A 124 -0.26 25.05 -24.86
C SER A 124 0.19 26.26 -25.66
N VAL A 125 1.49 26.38 -25.96
CA VAL A 125 2.01 27.45 -26.84
C VAL A 125 1.33 27.37 -28.20
N THR A 126 1.26 26.19 -28.78
CA THR A 126 0.61 25.96 -30.05
C THR A 126 -0.88 26.27 -30.02
N LYS A 127 -1.60 25.78 -29.00
CA LYS A 127 -3.05 26.01 -28.83
C LYS A 127 -3.38 27.50 -28.66
N LEU A 128 -2.57 28.23 -27.87
CA LEU A 128 -2.80 29.64 -27.57
C LEU A 128 -2.27 30.58 -28.62
N GLY A 129 -1.41 30.10 -29.56
CA GLY A 129 -0.85 30.88 -30.65
C GLY A 129 0.31 31.79 -30.28
N GLY A 130 0.90 31.65 -29.07
CA GLY A 130 2.05 32.44 -28.67
C GLY A 130 2.54 32.17 -27.25
N PHE A 131 3.84 32.41 -27.03
CA PHE A 131 4.45 32.19 -25.71
C PHE A 131 4.03 33.29 -24.71
N GLU A 132 3.84 34.54 -25.14
CA GLU A 132 3.40 35.66 -24.29
C GLU A 132 1.98 35.41 -23.73
N ILE A 133 1.12 34.72 -24.49
CA ILE A 133 -0.23 34.33 -24.04
C ILE A 133 -0.13 33.20 -23.03
N LEU A 134 0.79 32.24 -23.23
CA LEU A 134 1.03 31.16 -22.26
C LEU A 134 1.52 31.75 -20.92
N LEU A 135 2.30 32.81 -20.90
CA LEU A 135 2.75 33.44 -19.65
C LEU A 135 1.58 33.88 -18.76
N VAL A 136 0.45 34.32 -19.36
CA VAL A 136 -0.78 34.62 -18.62
C VAL A 136 -1.35 33.34 -17.98
N ALA A 137 -1.35 32.23 -18.69
CA ALA A 137 -1.80 30.95 -18.15
C ALA A 137 -0.90 30.47 -16.99
N ILE A 138 0.41 30.67 -17.07
CA ILE A 138 1.37 30.33 -15.99
C ILE A 138 1.11 31.23 -14.76
N LEU A 139 0.81 32.51 -14.96
CA LEU A 139 0.46 33.44 -13.87
C LEU A 139 -0.84 32.98 -13.17
N ILE A 140 -1.87 32.59 -13.93
CA ILE A 140 -3.11 32.03 -13.41
C ILE A 140 -2.82 30.71 -12.65
N ALA A 141 -1.99 29.85 -13.22
CA ALA A 141 -1.59 28.60 -12.57
C ALA A 141 -0.91 28.85 -11.22
N GLY A 142 0.00 29.81 -11.15
CA GLY A 142 0.63 30.20 -9.90
C GLY A 142 -0.36 30.73 -8.87
N ALA A 143 -1.30 31.56 -9.27
CA ALA A 143 -2.35 32.08 -8.39
C ALA A 143 -3.24 30.94 -7.85
N LEU A 144 -3.62 29.99 -8.70
CA LEU A 144 -4.39 28.80 -8.29
C LEU A 144 -3.60 27.93 -7.31
N GLN A 145 -2.30 27.72 -7.51
CA GLN A 145 -1.46 26.99 -6.58
C GLN A 145 -1.34 27.67 -5.21
N VAL A 146 -1.28 29.01 -5.17
CA VAL A 146 -1.32 29.77 -3.91
C VAL A 146 -2.65 29.51 -3.19
N VAL A 147 -3.78 29.59 -3.91
CA VAL A 147 -5.10 29.28 -3.35
C VAL A 147 -5.14 27.82 -2.85
N MET A 148 -4.67 26.85 -3.64
CA MET A 148 -4.61 25.45 -3.22
C MET A 148 -3.76 25.27 -1.95
N GLY A 149 -2.61 25.91 -1.85
CA GLY A 149 -1.77 25.85 -0.66
C GLY A 149 -2.43 26.48 0.56
N TRP A 150 -3.15 27.60 0.37
CA TRP A 150 -3.91 28.26 1.43
C TRP A 150 -5.11 27.41 1.90
N CYS A 151 -5.83 26.80 0.97
CA CYS A 151 -6.93 25.85 1.26
C CYS A 151 -6.46 24.49 1.76
N ARG A 152 -5.15 24.33 2.01
CA ARG A 152 -4.54 23.08 2.49
C ARG A 152 -4.75 21.88 1.57
N ALA A 153 -4.87 22.10 0.27
CA ALA A 153 -5.11 21.05 -0.72
C ALA A 153 -3.90 20.10 -0.96
N GLY A 154 -2.80 20.26 -0.24
CA GLY A 154 -1.62 19.38 -0.35
C GLY A 154 -1.89 17.90 -0.06
N PHE A 155 -2.99 17.58 0.64
CA PHE A 155 -3.42 16.20 0.88
C PHE A 155 -3.84 15.46 -0.38
N ILE A 156 -4.21 16.15 -1.46
CA ILE A 156 -4.73 15.55 -2.71
C ILE A 156 -3.73 14.56 -3.30
N ALA A 157 -2.42 14.82 -3.17
CA ALA A 157 -1.39 13.92 -3.66
C ALA A 157 -1.48 12.51 -3.06
N ASN A 158 -1.92 12.39 -1.81
CA ASN A 158 -2.04 11.11 -1.10
C ASN A 158 -3.17 10.21 -1.64
N TYR A 159 -4.12 10.79 -2.38
CA TYR A 159 -5.26 10.06 -2.97
C TYR A 159 -5.04 9.64 -4.43
N VAL A 160 -3.93 10.05 -5.05
CA VAL A 160 -3.60 9.61 -6.41
C VAL A 160 -2.94 8.23 -6.35
N PRO A 161 -3.50 7.20 -7.03
CA PRO A 161 -2.91 5.87 -7.03
C PRO A 161 -1.47 5.89 -7.57
N SER A 162 -0.57 5.18 -6.91
CA SER A 162 0.84 5.11 -7.31
C SER A 162 1.05 4.56 -8.73
N SER A 163 0.13 3.74 -9.23
CA SER A 163 0.10 3.24 -10.60
C SER A 163 -0.10 4.35 -11.63
N VAL A 164 -1.04 5.28 -11.35
CA VAL A 164 -1.31 6.44 -12.22
C VAL A 164 -0.11 7.39 -12.23
N ILE A 165 0.50 7.65 -11.06
CA ILE A 165 1.69 8.48 -10.93
C ILE A 165 2.86 7.92 -11.74
N LYS A 166 3.15 6.62 -11.58
CA LYS A 166 4.22 5.96 -12.34
C LYS A 166 3.90 5.93 -13.84
N GLY A 167 2.61 5.78 -14.21
CA GLY A 167 2.14 5.88 -15.59
C GLY A 167 2.38 7.28 -16.17
N LEU A 168 2.05 8.32 -15.42
CA LEU A 168 2.33 9.71 -15.79
C LEU A 168 3.82 9.94 -16.04
N LEU A 169 4.69 9.55 -15.11
CA LEU A 169 6.15 9.73 -15.26
C LEU A 169 6.71 8.95 -16.46
N ALA A 170 6.23 7.73 -16.68
CA ALA A 170 6.65 6.91 -17.82
C ALA A 170 6.18 7.52 -19.16
N ALA A 171 4.93 8.01 -19.24
CA ALA A 171 4.41 8.70 -20.40
C ALA A 171 5.21 9.97 -20.73
N ILE A 172 5.50 10.79 -19.71
CA ILE A 172 6.38 11.96 -19.82
C ILE A 172 7.75 11.56 -20.39
N GLY A 173 8.33 10.46 -19.87
CA GLY A 173 9.61 9.95 -20.37
C GLY A 173 9.55 9.57 -21.84
N ILE A 174 8.47 8.90 -22.28
CA ILE A 174 8.24 8.52 -23.69
C ILE A 174 8.10 9.77 -24.56
N LEU A 175 7.25 10.71 -24.17
CA LEU A 175 7.04 11.96 -24.90
C LEU A 175 8.34 12.75 -25.04
N LEU A 176 9.14 12.86 -23.96
CA LEU A 176 10.46 13.51 -24.01
C LEU A 176 11.38 12.86 -25.03
N ILE A 177 11.45 11.53 -25.08
CA ILE A 177 12.28 10.84 -26.06
C ILE A 177 11.80 11.18 -27.46
N LEU A 178 10.50 11.02 -27.72
CA LEU A 178 9.91 11.21 -29.05
C LEU A 178 10.09 12.65 -29.57
N THR A 179 9.93 13.66 -28.73
CA THR A 179 10.07 15.06 -29.10
C THR A 179 11.52 15.48 -29.33
N GLN A 180 12.49 14.77 -28.75
CA GLN A 180 13.92 15.11 -28.89
C GLN A 180 14.67 14.37 -30.00
N ILE A 181 14.08 13.31 -30.58
CA ILE A 181 14.68 12.57 -31.70
C ILE A 181 15.00 13.48 -32.90
N PRO A 182 14.10 14.41 -33.35
CA PRO A 182 14.42 15.31 -34.45
C PRO A 182 15.65 16.17 -34.19
N HIS A 183 15.73 16.80 -33.00
CA HIS A 183 16.90 17.62 -32.63
C HIS A 183 18.19 16.80 -32.52
N ALA A 184 18.10 15.52 -32.11
CA ALA A 184 19.25 14.62 -32.08
C ALA A 184 19.76 14.28 -33.50
N PHE A 185 18.87 14.33 -34.51
CA PHE A 185 19.21 14.13 -35.92
C PHE A 185 19.62 15.44 -36.61
N GLY A 186 19.51 16.58 -35.93
CA GLY A 186 19.82 17.89 -36.48
C GLY A 186 18.71 18.48 -37.36
N TYR A 187 17.48 18.01 -37.17
CA TYR A 187 16.29 18.59 -37.77
C TYR A 187 15.60 19.49 -36.74
N ASP A 188 15.64 20.81 -36.95
CA ASP A 188 15.04 21.78 -36.06
C ASP A 188 13.87 22.47 -36.78
N PRO A 189 12.64 21.97 -36.60
CA PRO A 189 11.47 22.54 -37.25
C PRO A 189 11.19 23.96 -36.66
N LYS A 190 11.26 24.99 -37.50
CA LYS A 190 11.01 26.37 -37.08
C LYS A 190 9.56 26.67 -36.73
N ASN A 191 8.61 25.80 -37.15
CA ASN A 191 7.17 25.88 -36.89
C ASN A 191 6.62 24.48 -36.63
N ALA A 192 6.92 23.91 -35.45
CA ALA A 192 6.34 22.65 -35.05
C ALA A 192 4.93 22.87 -34.47
N ASP A 193 3.95 23.01 -35.36
CA ASP A 193 2.61 23.47 -34.98
C ASP A 193 1.75 22.48 -34.23
N ASN A 194 2.09 21.18 -34.11
CA ASN A 194 1.26 20.25 -33.32
C ASN A 194 1.94 18.92 -33.00
N PHE A 195 2.11 18.61 -31.73
CA PHE A 195 2.71 17.38 -31.21
C PHE A 195 1.68 16.35 -30.69
N SER A 196 0.43 16.34 -31.16
CA SER A 196 -0.49 15.26 -30.79
C SER A 196 -0.44 14.11 -31.78
N PHE A 197 -0.58 12.88 -31.24
CA PHE A 197 -0.54 11.65 -32.05
C PHE A 197 -1.73 11.54 -33.04
N PHE A 198 -2.84 12.21 -32.71
CA PHE A 198 -4.08 12.21 -33.48
C PHE A 198 -4.59 13.65 -33.69
N GLN A 199 -4.09 14.37 -34.70
CA GLN A 199 -4.74 15.61 -35.13
C GLN A 199 -5.12 15.54 -36.60
N GLY A 200 -6.31 16.07 -36.90
CA GLY A 200 -6.91 16.03 -38.26
C GLY A 200 -6.27 16.91 -39.33
N ASN A 201 -5.14 17.60 -39.03
CA ASN A 201 -4.53 18.60 -39.89
C ASN A 201 -3.13 18.22 -40.44
N GLY A 202 -2.82 16.95 -40.55
CA GLY A 202 -1.77 16.49 -41.48
C GLY A 202 -0.33 16.38 -40.96
N GLU A 203 0.07 16.97 -39.86
CA GLU A 203 1.41 16.82 -39.29
C GLU A 203 1.36 16.16 -37.90
N ASN A 204 1.63 14.86 -37.87
CA ASN A 204 1.65 14.05 -36.63
C ASN A 204 3.09 13.87 -36.16
N LEU A 205 3.29 13.52 -34.88
CA LEU A 205 4.58 13.13 -34.31
C LEU A 205 5.29 12.08 -35.19
N VAL A 206 4.53 11.16 -35.81
CA VAL A 206 5.04 10.14 -36.74
C VAL A 206 5.58 10.75 -38.04
N SER A 207 4.87 11.73 -38.61
CA SER A 207 5.33 12.43 -39.83
C SER A 207 6.57 13.27 -39.59
N MET A 208 6.67 13.90 -38.40
CA MET A 208 7.84 14.65 -37.96
C MET A 208 9.07 13.74 -37.76
N LEU A 209 8.88 12.55 -37.19
CA LEU A 209 9.93 11.53 -37.09
C LEU A 209 10.37 11.04 -38.50
N GLY A 210 9.42 10.87 -39.41
CA GLY A 210 9.73 10.51 -40.78
C GLY A 210 10.58 11.57 -41.49
N ARG A 211 10.20 12.86 -41.38
CA ARG A 211 11.00 13.98 -41.93
C ARG A 211 12.37 14.11 -41.29
N ALA A 212 12.48 13.89 -39.97
CA ALA A 212 13.77 13.93 -39.29
C ALA A 212 14.77 12.90 -39.83
N VAL A 213 14.27 11.76 -40.36
CA VAL A 213 15.11 10.75 -41.03
C VAL A 213 15.52 11.19 -42.44
N GLU A 214 14.71 12.01 -43.12
CA GLU A 214 15.04 12.54 -44.46
C GLU A 214 16.09 13.67 -44.41
N PHE A 215 16.12 14.47 -43.30
CA PHE A 215 16.97 15.63 -43.15
C PHE A 215 18.07 15.44 -42.08
N ILE A 216 18.72 14.27 -42.07
CA ILE A 216 19.78 13.96 -41.10
C ILE A 216 21.01 14.85 -41.35
N THR A 217 21.41 15.61 -40.35
CA THR A 217 22.70 16.29 -40.29
C THR A 217 23.74 15.35 -39.68
N PRO A 218 24.74 14.82 -40.45
CA PRO A 218 25.64 13.79 -39.94
C PRO A 218 26.43 14.22 -38.71
N GLY A 219 26.82 15.49 -38.60
CA GLY A 219 27.53 16.05 -37.43
C GLY A 219 26.67 16.05 -36.17
N ALA A 220 25.38 16.44 -36.28
CA ALA A 220 24.46 16.44 -35.16
C ALA A 220 24.16 15.01 -34.68
N LEU A 221 23.91 14.08 -35.60
CA LEU A 221 23.72 12.67 -35.27
C LEU A 221 24.94 12.07 -34.55
N LEU A 222 26.15 12.37 -35.02
CA LEU A 222 27.38 11.88 -34.40
C LEU A 222 27.58 12.44 -32.98
N ILE A 223 27.35 13.76 -32.81
CA ILE A 223 27.42 14.40 -31.50
C ILE A 223 26.39 13.82 -30.55
N SER A 224 25.12 13.67 -30.98
CA SER A 224 24.07 13.13 -30.12
C SER A 224 24.34 11.66 -29.75
N ALA A 225 24.75 10.82 -30.69
CA ALA A 225 25.07 9.42 -30.45
C ALA A 225 26.22 9.26 -29.43
N LEU A 226 27.32 9.99 -29.64
CA LEU A 226 28.46 9.97 -28.70
C LEU A 226 28.07 10.53 -27.32
N SER A 227 27.22 11.57 -27.27
CA SER A 227 26.72 12.13 -26.03
C SER A 227 25.85 11.12 -25.26
N ILE A 228 24.94 10.40 -25.93
CA ILE A 228 24.13 9.33 -25.32
C ILE A 228 25.05 8.20 -24.80
N LEU A 229 26.02 7.76 -25.62
CA LEU A 229 26.96 6.72 -25.22
C LEU A 229 27.71 7.11 -23.95
N MET A 230 28.21 8.36 -23.89
CA MET A 230 28.91 8.89 -22.70
C MET A 230 27.99 8.93 -21.48
N LEU A 231 26.74 9.40 -21.61
CA LEU A 231 25.78 9.45 -20.51
C LEU A 231 25.42 8.06 -19.97
N VAL A 232 25.28 7.06 -20.85
CA VAL A 232 24.97 5.68 -20.47
C VAL A 232 26.13 5.00 -19.75
N TYR A 233 27.35 5.21 -20.25
CA TYR A 233 28.55 4.57 -19.69
C TYR A 233 29.23 5.39 -18.59
N TRP A 234 28.80 6.62 -18.31
CA TRP A 234 29.44 7.53 -17.35
C TRP A 234 29.76 6.87 -16.00
N GLY A 235 28.78 6.18 -15.42
CA GLY A 235 28.95 5.51 -14.12
C GLY A 235 30.00 4.38 -14.09
N LYS A 236 30.41 3.87 -15.26
CA LYS A 236 31.43 2.82 -15.41
C LYS A 236 32.83 3.40 -15.67
N THR A 237 32.92 4.71 -15.95
CA THR A 237 34.19 5.39 -16.23
C THR A 237 34.89 5.80 -14.94
N PRO A 238 36.23 5.90 -14.92
CA PRO A 238 36.98 6.46 -13.78
C PRO A 238 36.53 7.89 -13.44
N LEU A 239 36.18 8.70 -14.46
CA LEU A 239 35.69 10.07 -14.30
C LEU A 239 34.34 10.15 -13.56
N GLY A 240 33.47 9.15 -13.72
CA GLY A 240 32.19 9.06 -13.02
C GLY A 240 32.34 8.85 -11.50
N ARG A 241 33.52 8.54 -10.99
CA ARG A 241 33.82 8.48 -9.55
C ARG A 241 33.96 9.86 -8.92
N PHE A 242 34.24 10.91 -9.71
CA PHE A 242 34.33 12.27 -9.23
C PHE A 242 32.91 12.89 -9.12
N LYS A 243 32.37 12.88 -7.91
CA LYS A 243 31.01 13.41 -7.64
C LYS A 243 30.82 14.88 -8.02
N MET A 244 31.89 15.65 -8.12
CA MET A 244 31.84 17.07 -8.51
C MET A 244 31.78 17.30 -10.03
N LEU A 245 31.94 16.26 -10.86
CA LEU A 245 31.88 16.38 -12.32
C LEU A 245 30.62 15.67 -12.84
N PRO A 246 29.47 16.37 -12.99
CA PRO A 246 28.25 15.76 -13.48
C PRO A 246 28.33 15.42 -14.97
N ALA A 247 27.83 14.24 -15.35
CA ALA A 247 27.82 13.77 -16.74
C ALA A 247 27.26 14.78 -17.76
N PRO A 248 26.14 15.48 -17.51
CA PRO A 248 25.60 16.44 -18.46
C PRO A 248 26.55 17.60 -18.80
N LEU A 249 27.27 18.10 -17.79
CA LEU A 249 28.25 19.16 -18.03
C LEU A 249 29.41 18.70 -18.91
N PHE A 250 29.93 17.48 -18.62
CA PHE A 250 31.04 16.94 -19.39
C PHE A 250 30.61 16.69 -20.85
N VAL A 251 29.40 16.19 -21.05
CA VAL A 251 28.84 15.97 -22.39
C VAL A 251 28.70 17.28 -23.16
N VAL A 252 28.25 18.36 -22.52
CA VAL A 252 28.15 19.68 -23.15
C VAL A 252 29.53 20.20 -23.54
N ALA A 253 30.50 20.14 -22.61
CA ALA A 253 31.86 20.57 -22.90
C ALA A 253 32.51 19.73 -24.05
N PHE A 254 32.28 18.42 -24.04
CA PHE A 254 32.71 17.52 -25.11
C PHE A 254 32.07 17.87 -26.44
N ALA A 255 30.76 18.13 -26.48
CA ALA A 255 30.03 18.47 -27.70
C ALA A 255 30.50 19.80 -28.29
N ILE A 256 30.77 20.82 -27.45
CA ILE A 256 31.36 22.09 -27.89
C ILE A 256 32.73 21.83 -28.50
N GLY A 257 33.63 21.09 -27.82
CA GLY A 257 34.95 20.79 -28.31
C GLY A 257 34.93 19.97 -29.61
N LEU A 258 34.01 18.98 -29.72
CA LEU A 258 33.87 18.16 -30.92
C LEU A 258 33.35 18.99 -32.12
N ASN A 259 32.39 19.87 -31.91
CA ASN A 259 31.90 20.77 -32.96
C ASN A 259 33.00 21.76 -33.40
N ALA A 260 33.79 22.29 -32.47
CA ALA A 260 34.96 23.12 -32.79
C ALA A 260 36.01 22.34 -33.60
N PHE A 261 36.25 21.06 -33.23
CA PHE A 261 37.14 20.20 -34.01
C PHE A 261 36.61 19.97 -35.42
N PHE A 262 35.30 19.69 -35.57
CA PHE A 262 34.69 19.53 -36.90
C PHE A 262 34.81 20.80 -37.71
N ALA A 263 34.58 21.97 -37.14
CA ALA A 263 34.72 23.26 -37.82
C ALA A 263 36.16 23.51 -38.34
N ALA A 264 37.17 23.04 -37.57
CA ALA A 264 38.58 23.25 -37.93
C ALA A 264 39.13 22.19 -38.93
N PHE A 265 38.75 20.92 -38.80
CA PHE A 265 39.36 19.79 -39.52
C PHE A 265 38.44 19.06 -40.49
N VAL A 266 37.11 19.09 -40.28
CA VAL A 266 36.11 18.35 -41.06
C VAL A 266 34.88 19.20 -41.27
N PRO A 267 34.95 20.29 -42.07
CA PRO A 267 33.86 21.27 -42.19
C PRO A 267 32.51 20.68 -42.64
N SER A 268 32.52 19.54 -43.33
CA SER A 268 31.30 18.80 -43.70
C SER A 268 30.50 18.23 -42.52
N LEU A 269 31.11 18.07 -41.37
CA LEU A 269 30.48 17.61 -40.14
C LEU A 269 30.21 18.76 -39.15
N ALA A 270 30.66 20.00 -39.46
CA ALA A 270 30.43 21.15 -38.60
C ALA A 270 28.94 21.51 -38.53
N ILE A 271 28.44 21.71 -37.33
CA ILE A 271 27.06 22.13 -37.09
C ILE A 271 26.92 23.61 -37.35
N SER A 272 25.91 24.01 -38.17
CA SER A 272 25.63 25.42 -38.47
C SER A 272 25.12 26.20 -37.23
N ALA A 273 25.27 27.50 -37.24
CA ALA A 273 24.85 28.38 -36.15
C ALA A 273 23.35 28.23 -35.80
N THR A 274 22.52 27.83 -36.79
CA THR A 274 21.07 27.59 -36.58
C THR A 274 20.76 26.39 -35.69
N HIS A 275 21.68 25.47 -35.47
CA HIS A 275 21.55 24.28 -34.62
C HIS A 275 22.36 24.42 -33.31
N LEU A 276 22.79 25.63 -32.97
CA LEU A 276 23.41 25.96 -31.68
C LEU A 276 22.40 26.69 -30.80
N VAL A 277 22.72 26.73 -29.50
CA VAL A 277 21.97 27.56 -28.51
C VAL A 277 22.09 29.01 -28.93
N ASP A 278 20.96 29.72 -28.99
CA ASP A 278 20.87 31.15 -29.30
C ASP A 278 20.27 31.88 -28.10
N LEU A 279 21.15 32.46 -27.26
CA LEU A 279 20.75 33.30 -26.16
C LEU A 279 21.01 34.75 -26.59
N PRO A 280 20.03 35.64 -26.39
CA PRO A 280 20.21 37.06 -26.72
C PRO A 280 21.41 37.65 -25.98
N PRO A 281 22.21 38.50 -26.63
CA PRO A 281 23.33 39.14 -25.97
C PRO A 281 22.84 39.99 -24.81
N LEU A 282 23.48 39.82 -23.66
CA LEU A 282 23.21 40.64 -22.47
C LEU A 282 23.78 42.02 -22.66
N ASP A 283 22.99 42.94 -23.21
CA ASP A 283 23.37 44.32 -23.32
C ASP A 283 23.04 45.05 -22.00
N ALA A 284 24.08 45.58 -21.35
CA ALA A 284 23.93 46.31 -20.10
C ALA A 284 23.06 47.59 -20.27
N GLY A 285 22.86 48.04 -21.52
CA GLY A 285 22.01 49.21 -21.84
C GLY A 285 20.51 48.91 -21.89
N ASN A 286 20.10 47.62 -22.02
CA ASN A 286 18.68 47.26 -22.07
C ASN A 286 18.42 45.94 -21.34
N PRO A 287 18.41 45.94 -20.01
CA PRO A 287 18.17 44.72 -19.21
C PRO A 287 16.76 44.16 -19.39
N GLY A 288 15.83 44.85 -20.01
CA GLY A 288 14.48 44.37 -20.33
C GLY A 288 14.39 43.51 -21.60
N ALA A 289 15.45 43.46 -22.43
CA ALA A 289 15.42 42.72 -23.69
C ALA A 289 15.31 41.17 -23.52
N PHE A 290 15.57 40.67 -22.31
CA PHE A 290 15.45 39.21 -22.00
C PHE A 290 14.12 38.84 -21.38
N LEU A 291 13.35 39.82 -20.89
CA LEU A 291 12.11 39.62 -20.18
C LEU A 291 10.96 39.65 -21.17
N LEU A 292 10.42 38.48 -21.48
CA LEU A 292 9.16 38.39 -22.21
C LEU A 292 8.03 38.68 -21.23
N LEU A 293 7.21 39.67 -21.52
CA LEU A 293 6.10 40.05 -20.66
C LEU A 293 4.81 39.35 -21.09
N PRO A 294 3.92 38.97 -20.13
CA PRO A 294 2.64 38.33 -20.44
C PRO A 294 1.72 39.33 -21.19
N ASP A 295 1.06 38.87 -22.25
CA ASP A 295 0.01 39.65 -22.92
C ASP A 295 -1.33 39.51 -22.16
N LEU A 296 -1.53 40.43 -21.20
CA LEU A 296 -2.71 40.43 -20.32
C LEU A 296 -4.04 40.69 -21.05
N ARG A 297 -4.03 41.07 -22.35
CA ARG A 297 -5.26 41.21 -23.14
C ARG A 297 -6.03 39.92 -23.27
N HIS A 298 -5.35 38.80 -23.16
CA HIS A 298 -5.93 37.47 -23.26
C HIS A 298 -6.46 36.92 -21.92
N LEU A 299 -6.48 37.70 -20.85
CA LEU A 299 -7.00 37.27 -19.54
C LEU A 299 -8.48 36.87 -19.58
N ALA A 300 -9.27 37.40 -20.51
CA ALA A 300 -10.66 37.03 -20.71
C ALA A 300 -10.87 35.76 -21.56
N ASN A 301 -9.80 35.21 -22.16
CA ASN A 301 -9.89 34.01 -22.99
C ASN A 301 -10.03 32.76 -22.12
N LEU A 302 -11.11 31.99 -22.33
CA LEU A 302 -11.38 30.74 -21.59
C LEU A 302 -10.27 29.70 -21.78
N ASP A 303 -9.67 29.61 -22.97
CA ASP A 303 -8.58 28.65 -23.24
C ASP A 303 -7.36 28.94 -22.36
N VAL A 304 -7.05 30.22 -22.08
CA VAL A 304 -5.95 30.61 -21.20
C VAL A 304 -6.23 30.11 -19.75
N TRP A 305 -7.46 30.22 -19.28
CA TRP A 305 -7.85 29.69 -17.98
C TRP A 305 -7.78 28.18 -17.92
N LEU A 306 -8.26 27.47 -18.96
CA LEU A 306 -8.18 26.01 -19.03
C LEU A 306 -6.73 25.52 -19.01
N VAL A 307 -5.87 26.15 -19.77
CA VAL A 307 -4.42 25.86 -19.76
C VAL A 307 -3.82 26.19 -18.39
N GLY A 308 -4.17 27.32 -17.78
CA GLY A 308 -3.73 27.71 -16.45
C GLY A 308 -4.12 26.69 -15.38
N ILE A 309 -5.37 26.21 -15.40
CA ILE A 309 -5.85 25.16 -14.50
C ILE A 309 -5.08 23.84 -14.73
N THR A 310 -4.87 23.48 -15.99
CA THR A 310 -4.10 22.27 -16.36
C THR A 310 -2.69 22.33 -15.79
N ILE A 311 -1.98 23.46 -16.02
CA ILE A 311 -0.63 23.67 -15.49
C ILE A 311 -0.64 23.65 -13.95
N ALA A 312 -1.64 24.29 -13.30
CA ALA A 312 -1.75 24.30 -11.84
C ALA A 312 -1.85 22.89 -11.26
N ILE A 313 -2.74 22.07 -11.82
CA ILE A 313 -2.95 20.68 -11.35
C ILE A 313 -1.70 19.85 -11.57
N VAL A 314 -1.16 19.85 -12.79
CA VAL A 314 -0.02 19.00 -13.14
C VAL A 314 1.23 19.41 -12.38
N ALA A 315 1.53 20.73 -12.32
CA ALA A 315 2.68 21.23 -11.57
C ALA A 315 2.57 20.95 -10.06
N SER A 316 1.36 21.03 -9.50
CA SER A 316 1.14 20.70 -8.10
C SER A 316 1.36 19.20 -7.82
N LEU A 317 0.79 18.32 -8.64
CA LEU A 317 1.00 16.88 -8.52
C LEU A 317 2.48 16.53 -8.68
N GLU A 318 3.14 17.01 -9.73
CA GLU A 318 4.57 16.75 -9.97
C GLU A 318 5.43 17.24 -8.80
N THR A 319 5.16 18.45 -8.29
CA THR A 319 5.89 19.01 -7.15
C THR A 319 5.74 18.14 -5.90
N LEU A 320 4.50 17.80 -5.51
CA LEU A 320 4.23 17.06 -4.28
C LEU A 320 4.84 15.66 -4.33
N LEU A 321 4.76 14.99 -5.48
CA LEU A 321 5.34 13.67 -5.69
C LEU A 321 6.87 13.69 -5.67
N ASN A 322 7.47 14.70 -6.33
CA ASN A 322 8.92 14.83 -6.34
C ASN A 322 9.47 15.14 -4.95
N VAL A 323 8.79 15.99 -4.19
CA VAL A 323 9.17 16.31 -2.80
C VAL A 323 9.08 15.07 -1.91
N GLU A 324 7.98 14.32 -1.99
CA GLU A 324 7.84 13.06 -1.24
C GLU A 324 8.94 12.04 -1.60
N ALA A 325 9.27 11.93 -2.89
CA ALA A 325 10.34 11.05 -3.33
C ALA A 325 11.72 11.49 -2.82
N VAL A 326 11.98 12.80 -2.76
CA VAL A 326 13.24 13.37 -2.25
C VAL A 326 13.34 13.23 -0.73
N ASP A 327 12.27 13.44 0.00
CA ASP A 327 12.21 13.27 1.45
C ASP A 327 12.53 11.80 1.85
N LYS A 328 12.14 10.82 1.03
CA LYS A 328 12.51 9.41 1.24
C LYS A 328 14.01 9.14 1.09
N VAL A 329 14.69 9.91 0.25
CA VAL A 329 16.13 9.78 -0.01
C VAL A 329 16.96 10.65 0.95
N ASP A 330 16.35 11.63 1.63
CA ASP A 330 17.04 12.47 2.61
C ASP A 330 17.63 11.62 3.75
N PRO A 331 18.96 11.66 3.98
CA PRO A 331 19.58 10.93 5.08
C PRO A 331 19.05 11.32 6.48
N LEU A 332 18.54 12.54 6.60
CA LEU A 332 17.97 13.06 7.86
C LEU A 332 16.47 12.80 7.97
N LYS A 333 15.84 12.18 6.98
CA LYS A 333 14.41 11.82 6.96
C LYS A 333 13.48 13.00 7.32
N ARG A 334 13.79 14.19 6.83
CA ARG A 334 12.98 15.38 7.05
C ARG A 334 11.78 15.37 6.13
N GLU A 335 10.62 15.69 6.67
CA GLU A 335 9.38 15.79 5.91
C GLU A 335 9.10 17.23 5.49
N THR A 336 8.73 17.41 4.25
CA THR A 336 8.41 18.72 3.67
C THR A 336 6.91 19.00 3.83
N PRO A 337 6.52 20.15 4.43
CA PRO A 337 5.11 20.53 4.54
C PRO A 337 4.49 20.80 3.17
N ALA A 338 3.64 19.90 2.67
CA ALA A 338 3.05 19.92 1.33
C ALA A 338 2.35 21.25 0.98
N ASN A 339 1.56 21.80 1.93
CA ASN A 339 0.84 23.05 1.70
C ASN A 339 1.78 24.26 1.54
N ARG A 340 2.87 24.28 2.31
CA ARG A 340 3.89 25.34 2.20
C ARG A 340 4.63 25.25 0.87
N GLU A 341 4.84 24.02 0.39
CA GLU A 341 5.47 23.81 -0.90
C GLU A 341 4.58 24.31 -2.04
N LEU A 342 3.27 24.04 -2.00
CA LEU A 342 2.33 24.61 -2.98
C LEU A 342 2.32 26.13 -2.98
N LEU A 343 2.37 26.77 -1.81
CA LEU A 343 2.47 28.23 -1.71
C LEU A 343 3.77 28.74 -2.35
N ALA A 344 4.89 28.10 -2.06
CA ALA A 344 6.20 28.50 -2.59
C ALA A 344 6.25 28.36 -4.13
N GLN A 345 5.74 27.25 -4.65
CA GLN A 345 5.66 26.99 -6.09
C GLN A 345 4.69 27.96 -6.78
N GLY A 346 3.54 28.24 -6.14
CA GLY A 346 2.58 29.19 -6.68
C GLY A 346 3.17 30.59 -6.83
N VAL A 347 3.88 31.10 -5.82
CA VAL A 347 4.60 32.39 -5.91
C VAL A 347 5.69 32.34 -6.99
N GLY A 348 6.42 31.22 -7.07
CA GLY A 348 7.42 31.01 -8.12
C GLY A 348 6.81 31.03 -9.51
N ASN A 349 5.68 30.38 -9.73
CA ASN A 349 4.99 30.35 -11.02
C ASN A 349 4.37 31.71 -11.38
N MET A 350 3.84 32.45 -10.41
CA MET A 350 3.40 33.84 -10.68
C MET A 350 4.56 34.70 -11.17
N LEU A 351 5.72 34.62 -10.53
CA LEU A 351 6.91 35.36 -10.95
C LEU A 351 7.47 34.87 -12.29
N ALA A 352 7.43 33.54 -12.55
CA ALA A 352 7.82 32.99 -13.84
C ALA A 352 6.93 33.54 -14.97
N GLY A 353 5.61 33.52 -14.78
CA GLY A 353 4.67 34.13 -15.74
C GLY A 353 4.88 35.61 -15.97
N LEU A 354 5.30 36.38 -14.95
CA LEU A 354 5.58 37.82 -15.08
C LEU A 354 6.92 38.14 -15.76
N LEU A 355 7.92 37.25 -15.60
CA LEU A 355 9.30 37.51 -16.07
C LEU A 355 9.68 36.72 -17.32
N GLY A 356 8.72 36.02 -17.95
CA GLY A 356 8.96 35.23 -19.17
C GLY A 356 9.56 33.87 -18.93
N GLY A 357 9.33 33.27 -17.75
CA GLY A 357 9.78 31.93 -17.39
C GLY A 357 8.78 30.82 -17.73
N LEU A 358 9.27 29.59 -17.82
CA LEU A 358 8.47 28.35 -17.89
C LEU A 358 7.85 28.03 -16.53
N PRO A 359 6.82 27.16 -16.46
CA PRO A 359 6.29 26.69 -15.19
C PRO A 359 7.38 26.03 -14.34
N VAL A 360 7.40 26.38 -13.05
CA VAL A 360 8.37 25.91 -12.05
C VAL A 360 7.73 24.82 -11.22
N THR A 361 8.47 23.71 -11.01
CA THR A 361 8.11 22.63 -10.08
C THR A 361 9.33 22.19 -9.28
N SER A 362 9.11 21.38 -8.24
CA SER A 362 10.22 20.62 -7.65
C SER A 362 10.73 19.57 -8.63
N VAL A 363 12.05 19.45 -8.81
CA VAL A 363 12.67 18.58 -9.80
C VAL A 363 13.47 17.48 -9.14
N ILE A 364 13.02 16.22 -9.27
CA ILE A 364 13.63 15.06 -8.59
C ILE A 364 15.11 14.89 -8.92
N VAL A 365 15.51 15.07 -10.19
CA VAL A 365 16.90 14.86 -10.63
C VAL A 365 17.85 15.83 -9.93
N ARG A 366 17.51 17.13 -9.92
CA ARG A 366 18.33 18.17 -9.26
C ARG A 366 18.34 18.00 -7.75
N SER A 367 17.19 17.67 -7.16
CA SER A 367 17.05 17.47 -5.72
C SER A 367 17.84 16.24 -5.25
N THR A 368 17.82 15.14 -6.01
CA THR A 368 18.61 13.95 -5.71
C THR A 368 20.13 14.25 -5.80
N VAL A 369 20.54 15.00 -6.80
CA VAL A 369 21.95 15.44 -6.91
C VAL A 369 22.33 16.32 -5.73
N ASN A 370 21.44 17.22 -5.29
CA ASN A 370 21.67 18.07 -4.12
C ASN A 370 21.91 17.22 -2.86
N VAL A 371 21.04 16.24 -2.61
CA VAL A 371 21.18 15.29 -1.48
C VAL A 371 22.48 14.48 -1.58
N GLN A 372 22.78 13.92 -2.76
CA GLN A 372 24.00 13.13 -2.98
C GLN A 372 25.29 13.94 -2.86
N SER A 373 25.23 15.23 -3.13
CA SER A 373 26.33 16.17 -2.94
C SER A 373 26.51 16.61 -1.48
N GLY A 374 25.64 16.14 -0.58
CA GLY A 374 25.77 16.33 0.86
C GLY A 374 25.21 17.65 1.37
N ASN A 375 24.22 18.24 0.70
CA ASN A 375 23.55 19.42 1.19
C ASN A 375 22.95 19.20 2.58
N ARG A 376 22.89 20.29 3.36
CA ARG A 376 22.33 20.26 4.71
C ARG A 376 21.12 21.16 4.88
N THR A 377 21.04 22.22 4.10
CA THR A 377 19.94 23.19 4.21
C THR A 377 19.47 23.65 2.82
N LYS A 378 18.30 24.29 2.79
CA LYS A 378 17.75 24.89 1.57
C LYS A 378 18.61 26.00 0.96
N VAL A 379 19.64 26.45 1.67
CA VAL A 379 20.61 27.44 1.19
C VAL A 379 21.31 26.94 -0.08
N SER A 380 21.54 25.63 -0.21
CA SER A 380 22.09 25.05 -1.45
C SER A 380 21.21 25.31 -2.66
N ALA A 381 19.87 25.22 -2.52
CA ALA A 381 18.93 25.52 -3.60
C ALA A 381 18.94 27.04 -3.97
N VAL A 382 19.02 27.89 -2.95
CA VAL A 382 19.10 29.36 -3.19
C VAL A 382 20.41 29.72 -3.90
N LEU A 383 21.54 29.20 -3.41
CA LEU A 383 22.85 29.46 -4.02
C LEU A 383 22.94 28.92 -5.45
N HIS A 384 22.33 27.77 -5.74
CA HIS A 384 22.23 27.24 -7.09
C HIS A 384 21.54 28.24 -8.05
N GLY A 385 20.45 28.88 -7.61
CA GLY A 385 19.77 29.91 -8.38
C GLY A 385 20.63 31.15 -8.59
N VAL A 386 21.42 31.57 -7.57
CA VAL A 386 22.39 32.65 -7.69
C VAL A 386 23.51 32.30 -8.68
N PHE A 387 24.01 31.06 -8.65
CA PHE A 387 25.02 30.58 -9.61
C PHE A 387 24.45 30.49 -11.03
N LEU A 388 23.16 30.16 -11.23
CA LEU A 388 22.51 30.22 -12.54
C LEU A 388 22.46 31.64 -13.07
N LEU A 389 22.07 32.61 -12.24
CA LEU A 389 22.06 34.01 -12.60
C LEU A 389 23.47 34.50 -12.98
N GLY A 390 24.47 34.23 -12.13
CA GLY A 390 25.86 34.59 -12.42
C GLY A 390 26.41 33.87 -13.65
N GLY A 391 26.07 32.62 -13.86
CA GLY A 391 26.49 31.82 -15.01
C GLY A 391 25.97 32.38 -16.33
N VAL A 392 24.73 32.82 -16.38
CA VAL A 392 24.18 33.45 -17.59
C VAL A 392 24.82 34.79 -17.86
N LEU A 393 25.05 35.61 -16.83
CA LEU A 393 25.69 36.92 -16.99
C LEU A 393 27.13 36.81 -17.47
N LEU A 394 27.87 35.77 -17.04
CA LEU A 394 29.33 35.66 -17.31
C LEU A 394 29.66 34.67 -18.45
N LEU A 395 28.85 33.63 -18.68
CA LEU A 395 29.16 32.52 -19.60
C LEU A 395 28.30 32.51 -20.86
N SER A 396 27.45 33.53 -21.11
CA SER A 396 26.58 33.62 -22.29
C SER A 396 27.29 33.30 -23.62
N PRO A 397 28.50 33.80 -23.89
CA PRO A 397 29.20 33.45 -25.13
C PRO A 397 29.56 31.96 -25.26
N VAL A 398 29.87 31.28 -24.13
CA VAL A 398 30.16 29.86 -24.11
C VAL A 398 28.88 29.04 -24.26
N LEU A 399 27.78 29.49 -23.68
CA LEU A 399 26.49 28.86 -23.79
C LEU A 399 25.97 28.82 -25.23
N ASN A 400 26.22 29.87 -26.00
CA ASN A 400 25.85 29.93 -27.42
C ASN A 400 26.68 29.00 -28.33
N MET A 401 27.72 28.35 -27.81
CA MET A 401 28.47 27.33 -28.54
C MET A 401 27.90 25.92 -28.35
N ILE A 402 26.87 25.74 -27.52
CA ILE A 402 26.32 24.42 -27.20
C ILE A 402 25.48 23.92 -28.38
N PRO A 403 25.79 22.72 -28.95
CA PRO A 403 24.93 22.12 -29.97
C PRO A 403 23.58 21.63 -29.37
N LEU A 404 22.46 21.96 -30.02
CA LEU A 404 21.12 21.49 -29.63
C LEU A 404 21.03 19.96 -29.57
N ALA A 405 21.76 19.26 -30.43
CA ALA A 405 21.88 17.79 -30.42
C ALA A 405 22.44 17.22 -29.09
N ALA A 406 23.33 17.96 -28.40
CA ALA A 406 23.83 17.56 -27.09
C ALA A 406 22.76 17.70 -26.01
N LEU A 407 21.96 18.77 -26.05
CA LEU A 407 20.83 18.94 -25.14
C LEU A 407 19.76 17.87 -25.36
N ALA A 408 19.46 17.56 -26.62
CA ALA A 408 18.55 16.47 -27.01
C ALA A 408 19.03 15.10 -26.44
N ALA A 409 20.32 14.79 -26.54
CA ALA A 409 20.90 13.58 -25.97
C ALA A 409 20.71 13.47 -24.44
N ILE A 410 20.88 14.60 -23.71
CA ILE A 410 20.65 14.67 -22.27
C ILE A 410 19.17 14.42 -21.95
N LEU A 411 18.25 15.00 -22.71
CA LEU A 411 16.81 14.82 -22.50
C LEU A 411 16.33 13.43 -22.87
N ILE A 412 16.82 12.82 -23.96
CA ILE A 412 16.53 11.44 -24.33
C ILE A 412 16.96 10.48 -23.21
N THR A 413 18.16 10.65 -22.66
CA THR A 413 18.63 9.80 -21.55
C THR A 413 17.84 10.04 -20.26
N THR A 414 17.36 11.25 -20.03
CA THR A 414 16.47 11.60 -18.90
C THR A 414 15.09 10.95 -19.09
N GLY A 415 14.53 11.04 -20.30
CA GLY A 415 13.27 10.37 -20.65
C GLY A 415 13.35 8.86 -20.48
N TYR A 416 14.46 8.24 -20.89
CA TYR A 416 14.68 6.80 -20.69
C TYR A 416 14.72 6.42 -19.20
N LYS A 417 15.30 7.25 -18.34
CA LYS A 417 15.28 7.00 -16.89
C LYS A 417 13.86 7.01 -16.31
N LEU A 418 12.99 7.88 -16.81
CA LEU A 418 11.59 7.97 -16.39
C LEU A 418 10.75 6.81 -16.93
N ALA A 419 10.97 6.39 -18.19
CA ALA A 419 10.28 5.29 -18.88
C ALA A 419 11.10 3.99 -18.88
N ASN A 420 11.89 3.73 -17.86
CA ASN A 420 12.76 2.56 -17.80
C ASN A 420 11.94 1.25 -17.79
N VAL A 421 12.43 0.24 -18.52
CA VAL A 421 11.86 -1.11 -18.56
C VAL A 421 11.71 -1.72 -17.15
N ALA A 422 12.58 -1.37 -16.21
CA ALA A 422 12.47 -1.81 -14.82
C ALA A 422 11.17 -1.34 -14.15
N VAL A 423 10.67 -0.13 -14.46
CA VAL A 423 9.40 0.39 -13.94
C VAL A 423 8.23 -0.44 -14.46
N PHE A 424 8.22 -0.78 -15.75
CA PHE A 424 7.18 -1.63 -16.35
C PHE A 424 7.19 -3.03 -15.74
N ARG A 425 8.38 -3.61 -15.52
CA ARG A 425 8.54 -4.93 -14.88
C ARG A 425 8.09 -4.90 -13.41
N GLU A 426 8.44 -3.85 -12.67
CA GLU A 426 7.99 -3.64 -11.28
C GLU A 426 6.46 -3.58 -11.21
N MET A 427 5.83 -2.80 -12.09
CA MET A 427 4.38 -2.65 -12.11
C MET A 427 3.68 -3.95 -12.52
N TYR A 428 4.24 -4.70 -13.48
CA TYR A 428 3.74 -6.03 -13.86
C TYR A 428 3.80 -7.01 -12.68
N GLY A 429 4.90 -7.01 -11.92
CA GLY A 429 5.07 -7.86 -10.73
C GLY A 429 4.10 -7.55 -9.58
N LYS A 430 3.51 -6.35 -9.54
CA LYS A 430 2.49 -5.95 -8.55
C LYS A 430 1.07 -6.45 -8.88
N GLY A 431 0.91 -7.15 -10.00
CA GLY A 431 -0.35 -7.73 -10.43
C GLY A 431 -1.24 -6.79 -11.27
N GLY A 432 -2.26 -7.38 -11.89
CA GLY A 432 -3.11 -6.70 -12.88
C GLY A 432 -3.85 -5.47 -12.35
N THR A 433 -4.18 -5.43 -11.07
CA THR A 433 -4.88 -4.29 -10.43
C THR A 433 -4.04 -3.00 -10.41
N GLN A 434 -2.70 -3.13 -10.40
CA GLN A 434 -1.77 -2.01 -10.45
C GLN A 434 -1.23 -1.79 -11.87
N PHE A 435 -0.98 -2.88 -12.61
CA PHE A 435 -0.40 -2.81 -13.94
C PHE A 435 -1.35 -2.21 -14.98
N MET A 436 -2.64 -2.58 -14.96
CA MET A 436 -3.60 -2.07 -15.95
C MET A 436 -3.84 -0.56 -15.87
N PRO A 437 -4.12 0.03 -14.69
CA PRO A 437 -4.20 1.49 -14.58
C PRO A 437 -2.91 2.20 -15.02
N PHE A 438 -1.74 1.63 -14.70
CA PHE A 438 -0.45 2.15 -15.15
C PHE A 438 -0.35 2.20 -16.68
N VAL A 439 -0.63 1.07 -17.39
CA VAL A 439 -0.55 1.00 -18.85
C VAL A 439 -1.60 1.90 -19.51
N ILE A 440 -2.85 1.88 -19.00
CA ILE A 440 -3.93 2.74 -19.50
C ILE A 440 -3.51 4.22 -19.39
N THR A 441 -2.92 4.63 -18.26
CA THR A 441 -2.42 6.00 -18.08
C THR A 441 -1.36 6.35 -19.11
N VAL A 442 -0.37 5.45 -19.31
CA VAL A 442 0.71 5.68 -20.29
C VAL A 442 0.15 5.84 -21.69
N VAL A 443 -0.70 4.90 -22.12
CA VAL A 443 -1.27 4.90 -23.46
C VAL A 443 -2.18 6.11 -23.67
N ALA A 444 -3.04 6.41 -22.70
CA ALA A 444 -3.96 7.53 -22.79
C ALA A 444 -3.22 8.88 -22.90
N ILE A 445 -2.17 9.11 -22.08
CA ILE A 445 -1.37 10.34 -22.14
C ILE A 445 -0.66 10.47 -23.48
N VAL A 446 -0.06 9.39 -23.99
CA VAL A 446 0.65 9.44 -25.27
C VAL A 446 -0.32 9.62 -26.45
N ALA A 447 -1.53 9.05 -26.37
CA ALA A 447 -2.52 9.13 -27.43
C ALA A 447 -3.34 10.43 -27.46
N THR A 448 -3.54 11.07 -26.31
CA THR A 448 -4.35 12.29 -26.17
C THR A 448 -3.48 13.45 -25.68
N ASP A 449 -3.71 13.86 -24.47
CA ASP A 449 -2.94 14.89 -23.74
C ASP A 449 -2.76 14.46 -22.28
N LEU A 450 -1.90 15.17 -21.57
CA LEU A 450 -1.50 14.82 -20.22
C LEU A 450 -2.66 14.85 -19.23
N LEU A 451 -3.52 15.86 -19.29
CA LEU A 451 -4.64 16.00 -18.35
C LEU A 451 -5.70 14.93 -18.59
N THR A 452 -6.14 14.78 -19.85
CA THR A 452 -7.11 13.77 -20.26
C THR A 452 -6.59 12.38 -19.92
N GLY A 453 -5.33 12.08 -20.23
CA GLY A 453 -4.72 10.80 -19.93
C GLY A 453 -4.62 10.48 -18.45
N VAL A 454 -4.31 11.47 -17.60
CA VAL A 454 -4.31 11.31 -16.13
C VAL A 454 -5.73 11.05 -15.62
N VAL A 455 -6.74 11.79 -16.11
CA VAL A 455 -8.14 11.56 -15.71
C VAL A 455 -8.59 10.15 -16.10
N ILE A 456 -8.30 9.69 -17.32
CA ILE A 456 -8.58 8.31 -17.76
C ILE A 456 -7.86 7.32 -16.84
N GLY A 457 -6.60 7.57 -16.50
CA GLY A 457 -5.82 6.74 -15.59
C GLY A 457 -6.41 6.69 -14.18
N LEU A 458 -6.88 7.82 -13.64
CA LEU A 458 -7.55 7.88 -12.33
C LEU A 458 -8.86 7.09 -12.33
N VAL A 459 -9.69 7.25 -13.37
CA VAL A 459 -10.92 6.49 -13.54
C VAL A 459 -10.64 4.98 -13.61
N ALA A 460 -9.63 4.59 -14.41
CA ALA A 460 -9.19 3.20 -14.47
C ALA A 460 -8.67 2.71 -13.11
N GLY A 461 -7.84 3.50 -12.42
CA GLY A 461 -7.33 3.18 -11.08
C GLY A 461 -8.45 2.97 -10.06
N LEU A 462 -9.44 3.86 -10.05
CA LEU A 462 -10.62 3.76 -9.20
C LEU A 462 -11.46 2.52 -9.54
N PHE A 463 -11.67 2.25 -10.83
CA PHE A 463 -12.40 1.05 -11.29
C PHE A 463 -11.72 -0.24 -10.80
N TYR A 464 -10.40 -0.37 -10.96
CA TYR A 464 -9.67 -1.56 -10.51
C TYR A 464 -9.64 -1.68 -8.98
N LEU A 465 -9.59 -0.57 -8.25
CA LEU A 465 -9.68 -0.53 -6.79
C LEU A 465 -11.07 -1.02 -6.32
N LEU A 466 -12.13 -0.49 -6.90
CA LEU A 466 -13.50 -0.92 -6.60
C LEU A 466 -13.72 -2.39 -6.95
N ARG A 467 -13.24 -2.84 -8.12
CA ARG A 467 -13.29 -4.25 -8.53
C ARG A 467 -12.53 -5.18 -7.59
N SER A 468 -11.41 -4.73 -7.02
CA SER A 468 -10.65 -5.52 -6.03
C SER A 468 -11.44 -5.72 -4.74
N ASN A 469 -12.10 -4.67 -4.26
CA ASN A 469 -12.97 -4.73 -3.08
C ASN A 469 -14.22 -5.58 -3.33
N PHE A 470 -14.72 -5.60 -4.58
CA PHE A 470 -15.85 -6.43 -4.97
C PHE A 470 -15.53 -7.94 -4.98
N ARG A 471 -14.30 -8.35 -5.30
CA ARG A 471 -13.93 -9.77 -5.46
C ARG A 471 -13.79 -10.57 -4.17
N ASN A 472 -13.52 -9.91 -3.03
CA ASN A 472 -13.31 -10.57 -1.74
C ASN A 472 -14.20 -9.94 -0.64
N PRO A 473 -15.54 -10.05 -0.76
CA PRO A 473 -16.47 -9.40 0.16
C PRO A 473 -16.67 -10.17 1.46
N TYR A 474 -16.15 -11.38 1.59
CA TYR A 474 -16.27 -12.25 2.77
C TYR A 474 -15.20 -13.34 2.71
N SER A 475 -14.92 -13.96 3.86
CA SER A 475 -14.21 -15.24 3.97
C SER A 475 -15.20 -16.33 4.34
N LEU A 476 -15.24 -17.40 3.57
CA LEU A 476 -16.14 -18.53 3.79
C LEU A 476 -15.31 -19.72 4.25
N GLN A 477 -15.62 -20.23 5.46
CA GLN A 477 -14.97 -21.39 6.04
C GLN A 477 -16.04 -22.44 6.31
N GLN A 478 -15.87 -23.63 5.75
CA GLN A 478 -16.78 -24.75 5.96
C GLN A 478 -16.17 -25.74 6.91
N TYR A 479 -16.89 -26.05 7.99
CA TYR A 479 -16.53 -27.05 8.98
C TYR A 479 -17.48 -28.24 8.86
N LYS A 480 -16.93 -29.41 8.60
CA LYS A 480 -17.71 -30.65 8.74
C LYS A 480 -17.61 -31.08 10.19
N LEU A 481 -18.65 -30.85 10.95
CA LEU A 481 -18.81 -31.39 12.29
C LEU A 481 -19.76 -32.59 12.23
N HIS A 482 -19.59 -33.57 13.12
CA HIS A 482 -20.54 -34.70 13.20
C HIS A 482 -21.96 -34.29 13.59
N ILE A 483 -22.15 -33.03 13.97
CA ILE A 483 -23.43 -32.40 14.32
C ILE A 483 -24.11 -31.78 13.08
N GLY A 484 -23.41 -31.70 11.95
CA GLY A 484 -23.83 -31.08 10.69
C GLY A 484 -22.73 -30.21 10.07
N ASP A 485 -22.96 -29.79 8.85
CA ASP A 485 -22.05 -28.86 8.16
C ASP A 485 -22.28 -27.45 8.70
N VAL A 486 -21.26 -26.86 9.35
CA VAL A 486 -21.28 -25.48 9.83
C VAL A 486 -20.52 -24.59 8.84
N ILE A 487 -21.17 -23.61 8.27
CA ILE A 487 -20.59 -22.63 7.35
C ILE A 487 -20.41 -21.30 8.09
N LYS A 488 -19.17 -20.90 8.29
CA LYS A 488 -18.83 -19.60 8.87
C LYS A 488 -18.52 -18.62 7.76
N MET A 489 -19.28 -17.52 7.68
CA MET A 489 -19.05 -16.38 6.79
C MET A 489 -18.50 -15.21 7.60
N GLU A 490 -17.25 -14.84 7.40
CA GLU A 490 -16.66 -13.64 8.02
C GLU A 490 -16.85 -12.44 7.11
N LEU A 491 -17.50 -11.40 7.61
CA LEU A 491 -17.67 -10.14 6.89
C LEU A 491 -16.42 -9.27 7.06
N PRO A 492 -16.04 -8.46 6.03
CA PRO A 492 -14.92 -7.53 6.12
C PRO A 492 -15.25 -6.37 7.06
N ASN A 493 -14.22 -5.58 7.39
CA ASN A 493 -14.37 -4.39 8.25
C ASN A 493 -15.44 -3.40 7.71
N GLN A 494 -15.55 -3.27 6.38
CA GLN A 494 -16.55 -2.44 5.71
C GLN A 494 -17.27 -3.25 4.64
N VAL A 495 -18.59 -3.35 4.78
CA VAL A 495 -19.50 -3.98 3.82
C VAL A 495 -20.28 -2.88 3.12
N SER A 496 -19.99 -2.65 1.83
CA SER A 496 -20.65 -1.65 1.01
C SER A 496 -21.79 -2.26 0.16
N PHE A 497 -22.59 -1.42 -0.45
CA PHE A 497 -23.61 -1.87 -1.42
C PHE A 497 -23.03 -2.70 -2.59
N LEU A 498 -21.75 -2.49 -2.92
CA LEU A 498 -21.05 -3.27 -3.94
C LEU A 498 -20.91 -4.76 -3.59
N ASN A 499 -20.99 -5.09 -2.30
CA ASN A 499 -20.89 -6.46 -1.81
C ASN A 499 -22.25 -7.20 -1.83
N LYS A 500 -23.37 -6.48 -2.02
CA LYS A 500 -24.74 -7.00 -2.01
C LYS A 500 -24.90 -8.26 -2.88
N ALA A 501 -24.49 -8.17 -4.16
CA ALA A 501 -24.66 -9.26 -5.11
C ALA A 501 -23.88 -10.52 -4.73
N THR A 502 -22.64 -10.33 -4.28
CA THR A 502 -21.75 -11.46 -3.96
C THR A 502 -22.12 -12.12 -2.62
N ILE A 503 -22.56 -11.34 -1.63
CA ILE A 503 -23.12 -11.88 -0.37
C ILE A 503 -24.40 -12.65 -0.66
N LYS A 504 -25.30 -12.10 -1.50
CA LYS A 504 -26.50 -12.79 -1.93
C LYS A 504 -26.18 -14.12 -2.58
N GLU A 505 -25.30 -14.14 -3.58
CA GLU A 505 -24.90 -15.37 -4.26
C GLU A 505 -24.34 -16.41 -3.29
N ALA A 506 -23.49 -16.00 -2.35
CA ALA A 506 -22.93 -16.91 -1.35
C ALA A 506 -23.99 -17.51 -0.44
N LEU A 507 -24.92 -16.70 0.08
CA LEU A 507 -25.98 -17.16 0.98
C LEU A 507 -26.97 -18.10 0.25
N TRP A 508 -27.37 -17.78 -0.97
CA TRP A 508 -28.30 -18.61 -1.74
C TRP A 508 -27.70 -19.95 -2.20
N ASN A 509 -26.36 -20.06 -2.29
CA ASN A 509 -25.66 -21.28 -2.63
C ASN A 509 -25.41 -22.20 -1.43
N ILE A 510 -25.82 -21.83 -0.22
CA ILE A 510 -25.68 -22.65 0.97
C ILE A 510 -26.59 -23.90 0.85
N PRO A 511 -26.09 -25.11 1.14
CA PRO A 511 -26.87 -26.33 1.12
C PRO A 511 -28.02 -26.30 2.16
N ALA A 512 -29.14 -26.90 1.84
CA ALA A 512 -30.26 -27.10 2.80
C ALA A 512 -29.81 -27.95 4.00
N GLY A 513 -30.36 -27.68 5.18
CA GLY A 513 -30.02 -28.39 6.43
C GLY A 513 -28.67 -27.99 7.04
N SER A 514 -28.01 -26.91 6.51
CA SER A 514 -26.73 -26.43 7.03
C SER A 514 -26.92 -25.47 8.20
N GLN A 515 -25.89 -25.36 9.06
CA GLN A 515 -25.80 -24.31 10.06
C GLN A 515 -24.90 -23.19 9.53
N VAL A 516 -25.37 -21.92 9.55
CA VAL A 516 -24.65 -20.76 9.02
C VAL A 516 -24.43 -19.72 10.10
N VAL A 517 -23.18 -19.34 10.29
CA VAL A 517 -22.78 -18.29 11.21
C VAL A 517 -22.17 -17.13 10.40
N ILE A 518 -22.88 -16.01 10.32
CA ILE A 518 -22.32 -14.77 9.76
C ILE A 518 -21.64 -14.02 10.90
N ASN A 519 -20.32 -13.92 10.85
CA ASN A 519 -19.52 -13.21 11.84
C ASN A 519 -19.25 -11.78 11.37
N ALA A 520 -19.86 -10.82 12.06
CA ALA A 520 -19.71 -9.38 11.86
C ALA A 520 -18.88 -8.70 12.99
N SER A 521 -18.22 -9.47 13.87
CA SER A 521 -17.49 -8.92 15.03
C SER A 521 -16.36 -7.96 14.63
N GLY A 522 -15.77 -8.16 13.44
CA GLY A 522 -14.75 -7.28 12.86
C GLY A 522 -15.30 -6.19 11.94
N THR A 523 -16.64 -6.05 11.82
CA THR A 523 -17.27 -5.15 10.86
C THR A 523 -17.65 -3.83 11.51
N ASP A 524 -17.05 -2.73 11.04
CA ASP A 524 -17.31 -1.38 11.53
C ASP A 524 -18.54 -0.75 10.86
N TYR A 525 -18.76 -1.07 9.59
CA TYR A 525 -19.84 -0.51 8.78
C TYR A 525 -20.46 -1.55 7.86
N ILE A 526 -21.81 -1.62 7.87
CA ILE A 526 -22.61 -2.41 6.92
C ILE A 526 -23.60 -1.48 6.24
N ASP A 527 -23.56 -1.46 4.91
CA ASP A 527 -24.50 -0.72 4.09
C ASP A 527 -25.91 -1.31 4.25
N HIS A 528 -26.93 -0.44 4.21
CA HIS A 528 -28.33 -0.85 4.37
C HIS A 528 -28.74 -1.93 3.36
N ASP A 529 -28.34 -1.78 2.10
CA ASP A 529 -28.65 -2.73 1.04
C ASP A 529 -28.01 -4.13 1.27
N ALA A 530 -26.83 -4.18 1.88
CA ALA A 530 -26.18 -5.45 2.22
C ALA A 530 -26.85 -6.10 3.43
N MET A 531 -27.31 -5.29 4.39
CA MET A 531 -28.06 -5.78 5.55
C MET A 531 -29.42 -6.35 5.15
N GLU A 532 -30.14 -5.69 4.24
CA GLU A 532 -31.40 -6.16 3.67
C GLU A 532 -31.26 -7.58 3.07
N VAL A 533 -30.17 -7.87 2.35
CA VAL A 533 -29.92 -9.21 1.79
C VAL A 533 -29.78 -10.28 2.89
N ILE A 534 -29.13 -9.95 4.00
CA ILE A 534 -28.98 -10.87 5.13
C ILE A 534 -30.34 -11.16 5.78
N GLU A 535 -31.18 -10.12 5.93
CA GLU A 535 -32.53 -10.26 6.49
C GLU A 535 -33.46 -11.01 5.53
N ASP A 536 -33.43 -10.74 4.25
CA ASP A 536 -34.18 -11.49 3.23
C ASP A 536 -33.81 -12.98 3.27
N TYR A 537 -32.51 -13.26 3.45
CA TYR A 537 -32.08 -14.65 3.52
C TYR A 537 -32.60 -15.37 4.77
N ARG A 538 -32.89 -14.71 5.88
CA ARG A 538 -33.50 -15.35 7.07
C ARG A 538 -34.80 -16.07 6.74
N THR A 539 -35.63 -15.46 5.93
CA THR A 539 -36.92 -16.06 5.50
C THR A 539 -36.66 -17.30 4.65
N VAL A 540 -35.73 -17.19 3.68
CA VAL A 540 -35.35 -18.29 2.80
C VAL A 540 -34.66 -19.43 3.58
N ALA A 541 -33.84 -19.09 4.57
CA ALA A 541 -33.14 -20.04 5.42
C ALA A 541 -34.12 -20.94 6.20
N ALA A 542 -35.17 -20.33 6.77
CA ALA A 542 -36.22 -21.09 7.48
C ALA A 542 -36.95 -22.09 6.57
N GLU A 543 -37.25 -21.73 5.31
CA GLU A 543 -37.88 -22.62 4.33
C GLU A 543 -36.97 -23.78 3.89
N ARG A 544 -35.64 -23.60 3.98
CA ARG A 544 -34.63 -24.58 3.55
C ARG A 544 -34.03 -25.38 4.70
N ASP A 545 -34.59 -25.29 5.90
CA ASP A 545 -34.04 -25.89 7.12
C ASP A 545 -32.58 -25.51 7.41
N VAL A 546 -32.24 -24.26 7.06
CA VAL A 546 -30.91 -23.65 7.33
C VAL A 546 -31.00 -22.82 8.60
N GLN A 547 -30.20 -23.18 9.59
CA GLN A 547 -30.11 -22.42 10.84
C GLN A 547 -29.13 -21.25 10.66
N LEU A 548 -29.65 -20.02 10.58
CA LEU A 548 -28.86 -18.81 10.38
C LEU A 548 -28.65 -18.07 11.70
N SER A 549 -27.38 -17.78 12.03
CA SER A 549 -26.98 -16.93 13.14
C SER A 549 -26.11 -15.77 12.64
N VAL A 550 -26.35 -14.56 13.15
CA VAL A 550 -25.49 -13.39 12.87
C VAL A 550 -24.88 -12.92 14.20
N VAL A 551 -23.55 -13.02 14.29
CA VAL A 551 -22.79 -12.75 15.52
C VAL A 551 -21.99 -11.46 15.38
N GLY A 552 -21.91 -10.68 16.47
CA GLY A 552 -21.04 -9.51 16.53
C GLY A 552 -21.55 -8.25 15.82
N LEU A 553 -22.84 -8.20 15.44
CA LEU A 553 -23.45 -6.96 14.92
C LEU A 553 -23.44 -5.87 15.98
N ARG A 554 -23.04 -4.66 15.60
CA ARG A 554 -23.16 -3.46 16.44
C ARG A 554 -24.64 -3.16 16.74
N GLU A 555 -24.92 -2.57 17.90
CA GLU A 555 -26.30 -2.24 18.33
C GLU A 555 -27.10 -1.45 17.29
N VAL A 556 -26.45 -0.59 16.52
CA VAL A 556 -27.07 0.21 15.45
C VAL A 556 -27.69 -0.65 14.34
N TYR A 557 -27.20 -1.87 14.14
CA TYR A 557 -27.67 -2.82 13.13
C TYR A 557 -28.54 -3.95 13.73
N ARG A 558 -28.69 -4.02 15.06
CA ARG A 558 -29.56 -4.98 15.71
C ARG A 558 -31.01 -4.58 15.52
N GLN A 559 -31.72 -5.28 14.67
CA GLN A 559 -33.18 -5.30 14.73
C GLN A 559 -33.58 -6.35 15.77
N ASP A 560 -34.64 -6.12 16.53
CA ASP A 560 -35.18 -7.03 17.54
C ASP A 560 -35.48 -8.42 16.91
N ALA A 561 -34.48 -9.30 16.89
CA ALA A 561 -34.63 -10.64 16.39
C ALA A 561 -34.56 -11.63 17.59
N PRO A 562 -35.65 -12.31 17.90
CA PRO A 562 -35.75 -13.18 19.08
C PRO A 562 -34.96 -14.49 19.00
N ASP A 563 -34.47 -14.93 17.85
CA ASP A 563 -33.84 -16.22 17.70
C ASP A 563 -32.43 -16.15 17.09
N GLN A 564 -31.43 -15.83 17.91
CA GLN A 564 -30.04 -16.15 17.56
C GLN A 564 -29.85 -17.65 17.83
N PHE A 565 -29.63 -18.44 16.74
CA PHE A 565 -29.14 -19.81 16.89
C PHE A 565 -27.76 -19.76 17.55
N VAL A 566 -27.72 -20.33 18.74
CA VAL A 566 -26.46 -20.56 19.45
C VAL A 566 -26.13 -22.02 19.28
N PRO A 567 -24.92 -22.37 18.75
CA PRO A 567 -24.53 -23.77 18.63
C PRO A 567 -24.35 -24.37 20.03
N VAL A 568 -25.40 -24.93 20.57
CA VAL A 568 -25.47 -25.63 21.85
C VAL A 568 -26.06 -26.99 21.57
N LEU A 569 -25.44 -28.04 22.13
CA LEU A 569 -25.90 -29.38 21.95
C LEU A 569 -27.29 -29.55 22.60
N ASP A 570 -28.27 -30.04 21.83
CA ASP A 570 -29.58 -30.36 22.34
C ASP A 570 -29.68 -31.84 22.77
N HIS A 571 -30.74 -32.15 23.52
CA HIS A 571 -30.94 -33.52 24.03
C HIS A 571 -31.14 -34.54 22.92
N ALA A 572 -31.79 -34.18 21.82
CA ALA A 572 -32.06 -35.08 20.70
C ALA A 572 -30.78 -35.46 19.95
N THR A 573 -29.90 -34.52 19.75
CA THR A 573 -28.58 -34.70 19.13
C THR A 573 -27.64 -35.47 20.07
N GLN A 574 -27.58 -35.10 21.37
CA GLN A 574 -26.79 -35.82 22.37
C GLN A 574 -27.14 -37.30 22.41
N LYS A 575 -28.43 -37.65 22.37
CA LYS A 575 -28.91 -39.03 22.41
C LYS A 575 -28.48 -39.88 21.23
N LYS A 576 -28.30 -39.27 20.06
CA LYS A 576 -27.86 -39.94 18.81
C LYS A 576 -26.37 -40.14 18.72
N LEU A 577 -25.58 -39.44 19.54
CA LEU A 577 -24.10 -39.53 19.48
C LEU A 577 -23.64 -40.91 20.02
N ALA A 578 -22.71 -41.52 19.26
CA ALA A 578 -21.95 -42.66 19.69
C ALA A 578 -20.60 -42.22 20.31
N PRO A 579 -19.98 -43.03 21.20
CA PRO A 579 -18.68 -42.68 21.80
C PRO A 579 -17.57 -42.37 20.77
N GLU A 580 -17.53 -43.12 19.66
CA GLU A 580 -16.58 -42.95 18.57
C GLU A 580 -16.74 -41.58 17.87
N ALA A 581 -18.00 -41.20 17.67
CA ALA A 581 -18.30 -39.87 17.05
C ALA A 581 -17.84 -38.75 17.96
N VAL A 582 -18.08 -38.84 19.27
CA VAL A 582 -17.61 -37.83 20.24
C VAL A 582 -16.09 -37.76 20.27
N LEU A 583 -15.40 -38.92 20.26
CA LEU A 583 -13.94 -38.95 20.18
C LEU A 583 -13.42 -38.26 18.93
N GLN A 584 -14.09 -38.44 17.80
CA GLN A 584 -13.71 -37.77 16.55
C GLN A 584 -13.90 -36.23 16.63
N VAL A 585 -15.01 -35.77 17.22
CA VAL A 585 -15.24 -34.31 17.46
C VAL A 585 -14.12 -33.72 18.31
N LEU A 586 -13.69 -34.40 19.37
CA LEU A 586 -12.59 -33.91 20.21
C LEU A 586 -11.23 -33.87 19.45
N LYS A 587 -10.95 -34.86 18.60
CA LYS A 587 -9.76 -34.89 17.73
C LYS A 587 -9.76 -33.74 16.76
N GLU A 588 -10.87 -33.45 16.08
CA GLU A 588 -11.03 -32.36 15.15
C GLU A 588 -10.94 -31.01 15.86
N GLY A 589 -11.54 -30.88 17.06
CA GLY A 589 -11.41 -29.69 17.89
C GLY A 589 -9.96 -29.41 18.28
N ASN A 590 -9.20 -30.43 18.67
CA ASN A 590 -7.77 -30.29 18.95
C ASN A 590 -6.98 -29.90 17.70
N GLN A 591 -7.33 -30.43 16.53
CA GLN A 591 -6.72 -30.04 15.28
C GLN A 591 -6.95 -28.54 14.99
N ARG A 592 -8.19 -28.04 15.14
CA ARG A 592 -8.51 -26.62 14.97
C ARG A 592 -7.72 -25.74 15.95
N PHE A 593 -7.59 -26.16 17.22
CA PHE A 593 -6.78 -25.45 18.21
C PHE A 593 -5.30 -25.36 17.81
N ARG A 594 -4.71 -26.47 17.33
CA ARG A 594 -3.31 -26.51 16.86
C ARG A 594 -3.05 -25.60 15.69
N GLU A 595 -3.99 -25.55 14.75
CA GLU A 595 -3.90 -24.77 13.52
C GLU A 595 -4.24 -23.27 13.73
N GLY A 596 -4.68 -22.90 14.95
CA GLY A 596 -5.10 -21.52 15.26
C GLY A 596 -6.43 -21.13 14.60
N ARG A 597 -7.21 -22.12 14.14
CA ARG A 597 -8.52 -21.96 13.45
C ARG A 597 -9.68 -22.34 14.37
N ARG A 598 -9.62 -21.87 15.61
CA ARG A 598 -10.67 -22.14 16.59
C ARG A 598 -11.99 -21.53 16.14
N PHE A 599 -13.09 -22.24 16.48
CA PHE A 599 -14.43 -21.68 16.37
C PHE A 599 -14.59 -20.55 17.40
N GLU A 600 -15.02 -19.37 16.97
CA GLU A 600 -15.32 -18.26 17.88
C GLU A 600 -16.69 -18.51 18.50
N ASN A 601 -16.70 -19.03 19.73
CA ASN A 601 -17.89 -19.25 20.50
C ASN A 601 -18.42 -17.95 21.10
N ASP A 602 -19.71 -17.66 20.95
CA ASP A 602 -20.38 -16.63 21.70
C ASP A 602 -20.80 -17.16 23.08
N TYR A 603 -19.85 -17.10 24.03
CA TYR A 603 -20.06 -17.63 25.37
C TYR A 603 -21.19 -16.94 26.15
N VAL A 604 -21.54 -15.68 25.84
CA VAL A 604 -22.64 -14.97 26.51
C VAL A 604 -23.99 -15.58 26.11
N HIS A 605 -24.18 -15.80 24.82
CA HIS A 605 -25.39 -16.43 24.31
C HIS A 605 -25.45 -17.91 24.65
N GLN A 606 -24.34 -18.64 24.61
CA GLN A 606 -24.30 -20.05 25.07
C GLN A 606 -24.64 -20.17 26.53
N ALA A 607 -24.15 -19.28 27.41
CA ALA A 607 -24.54 -19.26 28.83
C ALA A 607 -26.03 -19.06 29.00
N SER A 608 -26.63 -18.17 28.23
CA SER A 608 -28.08 -17.92 28.27
C SER A 608 -28.88 -19.12 27.74
N ALA A 609 -28.43 -19.71 26.63
CA ALA A 609 -29.09 -20.87 26.02
C ALA A 609 -29.00 -22.17 26.91
N THR A 610 -27.93 -22.32 27.70
CA THR A 610 -27.71 -23.43 28.61
C THR A 610 -28.23 -23.17 30.02
N ALA A 611 -28.77 -22.01 30.34
CA ALA A 611 -29.25 -21.64 31.68
C ALA A 611 -30.38 -22.57 32.18
N GLY A 612 -31.22 -23.10 31.28
CA GLY A 612 -32.27 -24.04 31.59
C GLY A 612 -31.83 -25.51 31.70
N GLY A 613 -30.62 -25.84 31.31
CA GLY A 613 -30.07 -27.20 31.31
C GLY A 613 -28.94 -27.35 30.31
N GLN A 614 -28.10 -28.40 30.48
CA GLN A 614 -26.99 -28.70 29.62
C GLN A 614 -27.05 -30.14 29.11
N HIS A 615 -26.52 -30.41 27.93
CA HIS A 615 -26.48 -31.73 27.31
C HIS A 615 -25.04 -32.09 26.89
N PRO A 616 -24.15 -32.36 27.88
CA PRO A 616 -22.72 -32.61 27.61
C PRO A 616 -22.49 -33.84 26.77
N MET A 617 -21.63 -33.74 25.74
CA MET A 617 -21.25 -34.90 24.93
C MET A 617 -20.17 -35.78 25.62
N ALA A 618 -19.32 -35.17 26.43
CA ALA A 618 -18.23 -35.84 27.13
C ALA A 618 -17.96 -35.30 28.52
N VAL A 619 -17.26 -36.08 29.35
CA VAL A 619 -16.64 -35.65 30.60
C VAL A 619 -15.13 -35.82 30.50
N VAL A 620 -14.37 -34.81 30.89
CA VAL A 620 -12.90 -34.83 30.84
C VAL A 620 -12.32 -34.72 32.24
N VAL A 621 -11.63 -35.74 32.69
CA VAL A 621 -10.80 -35.74 33.90
C VAL A 621 -9.43 -35.17 33.52
N ASN A 622 -9.06 -34.05 34.10
CA ASN A 622 -7.89 -33.27 33.70
C ASN A 622 -7.10 -32.73 34.91
N CYS A 623 -5.83 -32.37 34.70
CA CYS A 623 -5.03 -31.72 35.72
C CYS A 623 -5.54 -30.32 36.02
N ILE A 624 -5.19 -29.81 37.22
CA ILE A 624 -5.44 -28.40 37.60
C ILE A 624 -4.56 -27.40 36.83
N ASP A 625 -3.56 -27.85 36.09
CA ASP A 625 -2.65 -26.99 35.30
C ASP A 625 -3.43 -26.04 34.39
N SER A 626 -3.21 -24.71 34.55
CA SER A 626 -3.97 -23.68 33.85
C SER A 626 -3.85 -23.72 32.32
N ARG A 627 -2.79 -24.35 31.79
CA ARG A 627 -2.50 -24.45 30.36
C ARG A 627 -3.28 -25.57 29.67
N THR A 628 -4.05 -26.31 30.39
CA THR A 628 -4.67 -27.58 29.91
C THR A 628 -6.19 -27.56 29.92
N SER A 629 -6.85 -26.40 29.83
CA SER A 629 -8.33 -26.28 29.79
C SER A 629 -8.95 -27.07 28.65
N PRO A 630 -9.82 -28.06 28.92
CA PRO A 630 -10.39 -28.94 27.90
C PRO A 630 -11.21 -28.18 26.87
N GLU A 631 -12.03 -27.21 27.28
CA GLU A 631 -12.89 -26.41 26.40
C GLU A 631 -12.07 -25.67 25.34
N ILE A 632 -10.89 -25.16 25.73
CA ILE A 632 -9.98 -24.44 24.81
C ILE A 632 -9.27 -25.41 23.87
N ILE A 633 -8.75 -26.53 24.43
CA ILE A 633 -7.91 -27.50 23.70
C ILE A 633 -8.74 -28.32 22.69
N PHE A 634 -10.01 -28.60 23.02
CA PHE A 634 -10.92 -29.31 22.15
C PHE A 634 -11.88 -28.42 21.38
N ASP A 635 -11.69 -27.08 21.46
CA ASP A 635 -12.50 -26.10 20.76
C ASP A 635 -14.00 -26.32 20.97
N ALA A 636 -14.39 -26.50 22.23
CA ALA A 636 -15.75 -26.79 22.66
C ALA A 636 -16.45 -25.56 23.24
N GLY A 637 -17.77 -25.49 23.13
CA GLY A 637 -18.63 -24.46 23.69
C GLY A 637 -19.03 -24.70 25.15
N LEU A 638 -19.75 -23.73 25.74
CA LEU A 638 -20.36 -23.94 27.07
C LEU A 638 -21.47 -24.93 27.00
N GLY A 639 -21.44 -25.90 27.93
CA GLY A 639 -22.41 -26.99 28.00
C GLY A 639 -22.04 -28.27 27.21
N ASP A 640 -21.02 -28.20 26.33
CA ASP A 640 -20.58 -29.34 25.52
C ASP A 640 -19.77 -30.36 26.32
N LEU A 641 -19.00 -29.91 27.31
CA LEU A 641 -18.11 -30.74 28.12
C LEU A 641 -18.38 -30.53 29.62
N LEU A 642 -18.38 -31.65 30.37
CA LEU A 642 -18.20 -31.63 31.82
C LEU A 642 -16.70 -31.75 32.11
N THR A 643 -16.17 -30.92 32.99
CA THR A 643 -14.74 -30.90 33.27
C THR A 643 -14.50 -31.15 34.75
N ILE A 644 -13.75 -32.20 35.06
CA ILE A 644 -13.28 -32.54 36.40
C ILE A 644 -11.78 -32.23 36.47
N ARG A 645 -11.36 -31.36 37.37
CA ARG A 645 -9.95 -30.95 37.46
C ARG A 645 -9.37 -31.28 38.83
N ILE A 646 -8.34 -32.12 38.81
CA ILE A 646 -7.59 -32.51 39.99
C ILE A 646 -6.10 -32.64 39.68
N ALA A 647 -5.22 -32.30 40.61
CA ALA A 647 -3.78 -32.40 40.39
C ALA A 647 -3.37 -33.83 40.01
N GLY A 648 -2.62 -33.97 38.90
CA GLY A 648 -2.19 -35.26 38.38
C GLY A 648 -3.30 -36.17 37.84
N ASN A 649 -4.48 -35.64 37.57
CA ASN A 649 -5.65 -36.40 37.03
C ASN A 649 -5.92 -37.76 37.77
N VAL A 650 -5.63 -37.80 39.07
CA VAL A 650 -5.83 -39.02 39.90
C VAL A 650 -7.31 -39.26 40.15
N ILE A 651 -7.69 -40.53 40.36
CA ILE A 651 -9.08 -40.93 40.59
C ILE A 651 -9.35 -41.10 42.08
N SER A 652 -10.49 -40.60 42.57
CA SER A 652 -11.00 -40.75 43.91
C SER A 652 -12.47 -41.16 43.88
N ARG A 653 -13.05 -41.48 45.04
CA ARG A 653 -14.48 -41.86 45.15
C ARG A 653 -15.39 -40.72 44.67
N GLU A 654 -15.04 -39.47 45.00
CA GLU A 654 -15.79 -38.28 44.60
C GLU A 654 -15.73 -38.07 43.09
N ILE A 655 -14.60 -38.39 42.47
CA ILE A 655 -14.44 -38.32 41.02
C ILE A 655 -15.26 -39.39 40.35
N ILE A 656 -15.23 -40.65 40.85
CA ILE A 656 -16.05 -41.71 40.33
C ILE A 656 -17.54 -41.35 40.42
N GLY A 657 -18.02 -40.84 41.57
CA GLY A 657 -19.37 -40.35 41.71
C GLY A 657 -19.73 -39.23 40.71
N SER A 658 -18.80 -38.32 40.44
CA SER A 658 -18.98 -37.28 39.43
C SER A 658 -19.05 -37.81 37.99
N LEU A 659 -18.29 -38.85 37.69
CA LEU A 659 -18.36 -39.58 36.40
C LEU A 659 -19.68 -40.33 36.22
N GLU A 660 -20.22 -40.93 37.28
CA GLU A 660 -21.55 -41.57 37.25
C GLU A 660 -22.66 -40.52 37.01
N ILE A 661 -22.55 -39.36 37.63
CA ILE A 661 -23.47 -38.22 37.38
C ILE A 661 -23.36 -37.78 35.91
N ALA A 662 -22.14 -37.62 35.38
CA ALA A 662 -21.91 -37.24 33.98
C ALA A 662 -22.56 -38.26 33.01
N ALA A 663 -22.41 -39.55 33.27
CA ALA A 663 -23.06 -40.60 32.48
C ALA A 663 -24.60 -40.52 32.56
N LYS A 664 -25.18 -40.21 33.74
CA LYS A 664 -26.63 -40.00 33.90
C LYS A 664 -27.13 -38.73 33.19
N LEU A 665 -26.28 -37.73 33.05
CA LEU A 665 -26.58 -36.49 32.26
C LEU A 665 -26.47 -36.73 30.74
N GLY A 666 -26.09 -37.94 30.32
CA GLY A 666 -26.05 -38.33 28.92
C GLY A 666 -24.69 -38.18 28.22
N ALA A 667 -23.62 -37.88 28.96
CA ALA A 667 -22.27 -37.88 28.40
C ALA A 667 -21.94 -39.24 27.77
N LYS A 668 -21.41 -39.26 26.55
CA LYS A 668 -21.10 -40.42 25.76
C LYS A 668 -19.65 -40.90 25.85
N LEU A 669 -18.76 -40.05 26.38
CA LEU A 669 -17.34 -40.35 26.45
C LEU A 669 -16.75 -39.84 27.76
N ILE A 670 -15.98 -40.68 28.43
CA ILE A 670 -15.09 -40.29 29.54
C ILE A 670 -13.68 -40.21 28.96
N VAL A 671 -13.04 -39.04 29.15
CA VAL A 671 -11.65 -38.82 28.73
C VAL A 671 -10.79 -38.57 29.98
N VAL A 672 -9.77 -39.38 30.19
CA VAL A 672 -8.74 -39.11 31.21
C VAL A 672 -7.52 -38.50 30.50
N LYS A 673 -7.26 -37.22 30.76
CA LYS A 673 -6.24 -36.47 30.02
C LYS A 673 -5.04 -36.10 30.92
N GLY A 674 -3.89 -36.74 30.67
CA GLY A 674 -2.58 -36.33 31.16
C GLY A 674 -1.94 -35.27 30.30
N HIS A 675 -0.83 -34.69 30.74
CA HIS A 675 -0.10 -33.71 29.97
C HIS A 675 1.41 -33.71 30.27
N SER A 676 2.19 -33.20 29.31
CA SER A 676 3.64 -33.06 29.43
C SER A 676 3.99 -32.05 30.54
N SER A 677 5.11 -32.28 31.22
CA SER A 677 5.65 -31.39 32.26
C SER A 677 4.66 -31.15 33.43
N CYS A 678 3.92 -32.16 33.84
CA CYS A 678 2.96 -32.08 34.94
C CYS A 678 3.65 -31.85 36.28
N GLY A 679 3.25 -30.78 36.98
CA GLY A 679 3.81 -30.42 38.29
C GLY A 679 3.54 -31.47 39.38
N ALA A 680 2.34 -32.09 39.39
CA ALA A 680 1.98 -33.13 40.35
C ALA A 680 2.82 -34.37 40.18
N ILE A 681 3.11 -34.77 38.93
CA ILE A 681 4.04 -35.88 38.61
C ILE A 681 5.45 -35.55 39.11
N GLY A 682 5.92 -34.33 38.89
CA GLY A 682 7.22 -33.88 39.37
C GLY A 682 7.35 -33.99 40.92
N LEU A 683 6.34 -33.51 41.64
CA LEU A 683 6.31 -33.64 43.11
C LEU A 683 6.27 -35.09 43.57
N ALA A 684 5.50 -35.98 42.92
CA ALA A 684 5.44 -37.37 43.24
C ALA A 684 6.78 -38.10 43.04
N MET A 685 7.54 -37.75 42.00
CA MET A 685 8.88 -38.29 41.74
C MET A 685 9.91 -37.83 42.77
N GLN A 686 9.80 -36.61 43.31
CA GLN A 686 10.70 -36.06 44.29
C GLN A 686 10.36 -36.52 45.74
N GLN A 687 9.25 -37.25 45.91
CA GLN A 687 8.71 -37.67 47.22
C GLN A 687 8.46 -36.47 48.16
N GLU A 688 8.24 -35.28 47.61
CA GLU A 688 7.95 -34.07 48.35
C GLU A 688 6.46 -33.94 48.65
N GLY A 689 6.09 -33.48 49.81
CA GLY A 689 4.74 -33.02 50.11
C GLY A 689 4.29 -33.15 51.56
N SER A 690 3.34 -32.28 51.95
CA SER A 690 2.58 -32.37 53.19
C SER A 690 1.65 -33.61 53.16
N HIS A 691 1.05 -33.93 54.32
CA HIS A 691 0.09 -35.07 54.43
C HIS A 691 -1.04 -35.00 53.37
N SER A 692 -1.55 -33.80 53.08
CA SER A 692 -2.60 -33.62 52.07
C SER A 692 -2.10 -33.83 50.61
N ILE A 693 -0.87 -33.40 50.30
CA ILE A 693 -0.23 -33.64 49.00
C ILE A 693 0.06 -35.15 48.83
N GLY A 694 0.43 -35.83 49.91
CA GLY A 694 0.68 -37.27 49.96
C GLY A 694 -0.50 -38.10 49.47
N ALA A 695 -1.75 -37.64 49.73
CA ALA A 695 -2.95 -38.32 49.23
C ALA A 695 -3.02 -38.29 47.67
N ILE A 696 -2.44 -37.32 47.01
CA ILE A 696 -2.35 -37.24 45.54
C ILE A 696 -1.09 -37.94 45.03
N THR A 697 0.08 -37.63 45.56
CA THR A 697 1.36 -38.21 45.11
C THR A 697 1.42 -39.72 45.37
N GLY A 698 0.79 -40.23 46.43
CA GLY A 698 0.68 -41.65 46.75
C GLY A 698 -0.04 -42.44 45.65
N LYS A 699 -1.05 -41.87 44.99
CA LYS A 699 -1.76 -42.51 43.88
C LYS A 699 -0.89 -42.58 42.59
N ILE A 700 0.05 -41.68 42.44
CA ILE A 700 0.97 -41.62 41.30
C ILE A 700 2.14 -42.61 41.46
N GLN A 701 2.44 -43.08 42.70
CA GLN A 701 3.56 -43.96 42.98
C GLN A 701 3.53 -45.27 42.14
N TRP A 702 2.35 -45.80 41.89
CA TRP A 702 2.21 -46.98 41.04
C TRP A 702 2.74 -46.70 39.61
N ALA A 703 2.40 -45.56 39.02
CA ALA A 703 2.89 -45.19 37.70
C ALA A 703 4.41 -44.99 37.66
N ILE A 704 4.99 -44.49 38.78
CA ILE A 704 6.45 -44.34 38.93
C ILE A 704 7.10 -45.72 38.95
N HIS A 705 6.55 -46.70 39.73
CA HIS A 705 7.07 -48.06 39.80
C HIS A 705 6.98 -48.78 38.46
N GLN A 706 5.93 -48.57 37.66
CA GLN A 706 5.81 -49.17 36.32
C GLN A 706 6.88 -48.67 35.34
N CYS A 707 7.38 -47.46 35.53
CA CYS A 707 8.49 -46.92 34.70
C CYS A 707 9.83 -47.61 35.00
N GLY A 708 10.01 -48.24 36.18
CA GLY A 708 11.27 -48.91 36.57
C GLY A 708 12.47 -47.93 36.64
N GLU A 709 13.68 -48.50 36.88
CA GLU A 709 14.94 -47.73 36.84
C GLU A 709 15.36 -47.42 35.40
N HIS A 710 14.82 -46.34 34.80
CA HIS A 710 15.20 -45.85 33.48
C HIS A 710 16.22 -44.71 33.62
N SER A 711 17.42 -45.03 34.14
CA SER A 711 18.50 -44.08 34.35
C SER A 711 19.06 -43.41 33.08
N HIS A 712 18.62 -43.89 31.92
CA HIS A 712 19.07 -43.38 30.60
C HIS A 712 18.12 -42.35 29.98
N LEU A 713 16.94 -42.11 30.57
CA LEU A 713 16.01 -41.07 30.09
C LEU A 713 16.31 -39.73 30.77
N GLY A 714 16.17 -38.62 30.01
CA GLY A 714 16.20 -37.30 30.57
C GLY A 714 14.99 -37.04 31.51
N ASP A 715 15.16 -36.18 32.53
CA ASP A 715 14.12 -35.86 33.51
C ASP A 715 12.74 -35.55 32.91
N LYS A 716 12.71 -34.88 31.74
CA LYS A 716 11.45 -34.53 31.06
C LYS A 716 10.78 -35.79 30.47
N GLU A 717 11.52 -36.63 29.79
CA GLU A 717 11.01 -37.83 29.16
C GLU A 717 10.50 -38.84 30.20
N LEU A 718 11.20 -38.94 31.31
CA LEU A 718 10.75 -39.78 32.42
C LEU A 718 9.44 -39.29 33.04
N ARG A 719 9.32 -37.97 33.28
CA ARG A 719 8.07 -37.37 33.77
C ARG A 719 6.91 -37.58 32.82
N ASP A 720 7.13 -37.41 31.53
CA ASP A 720 6.09 -37.58 30.52
C ASP A 720 5.67 -39.05 30.40
N ARG A 721 6.59 -40.00 30.58
CA ARG A 721 6.30 -41.45 30.63
C ARG A 721 5.48 -41.80 31.89
N VAL A 722 5.87 -41.31 33.07
CA VAL A 722 5.11 -41.50 34.32
C VAL A 722 3.70 -40.91 34.19
N ALA A 723 3.58 -39.74 33.53
CA ALA A 723 2.27 -39.12 33.29
C ALA A 723 1.37 -39.97 32.39
N ARG A 724 1.92 -40.67 31.39
CA ARG A 724 1.17 -41.61 30.54
C ARG A 724 0.70 -42.83 31.36
N HIS A 725 1.59 -43.49 32.09
CA HIS A 725 1.21 -44.61 32.97
C HIS A 725 0.21 -44.19 34.06
N ASN A 726 0.29 -42.96 34.54
CA ASN A 726 -0.70 -42.45 35.49
C ASN A 726 -2.11 -42.35 34.89
N VAL A 727 -2.20 -42.01 33.57
CA VAL A 727 -3.49 -42.03 32.86
C VAL A 727 -3.99 -43.45 32.73
N GLU A 728 -3.13 -44.42 32.35
CA GLU A 728 -3.47 -45.82 32.23
C GLU A 728 -3.99 -46.38 33.57
N ASN A 729 -3.32 -46.06 34.68
CA ASN A 729 -3.78 -46.39 36.04
C ASN A 729 -5.14 -45.75 36.34
N SER A 730 -5.35 -44.51 36.00
CA SER A 730 -6.62 -43.79 36.20
C SER A 730 -7.78 -44.45 35.46
N LEU A 731 -7.54 -44.96 34.23
CA LEU A 731 -8.55 -45.70 33.46
C LEU A 731 -8.93 -47.00 34.18
N ALA A 732 -7.94 -47.74 34.67
CA ALA A 732 -8.18 -49.00 35.44
C ALA A 732 -8.96 -48.71 36.73
N GLU A 733 -8.56 -47.67 37.50
CA GLU A 733 -9.26 -47.25 38.72
C GLU A 733 -10.74 -46.88 38.47
N ILE A 734 -11.09 -46.28 37.31
CA ILE A 734 -12.47 -45.97 36.94
C ILE A 734 -13.27 -47.27 36.70
N ILE A 735 -12.68 -48.22 35.94
CA ILE A 735 -13.34 -49.50 35.63
C ILE A 735 -13.55 -50.31 36.89
N ASP A 736 -12.55 -50.38 37.77
CA ASP A 736 -12.61 -51.21 38.98
C ASP A 736 -13.47 -50.56 40.08
N GLY A 737 -13.48 -49.24 40.13
CA GLY A 737 -14.15 -48.45 41.16
C GLY A 737 -15.66 -48.29 40.97
N SER A 738 -16.23 -48.55 39.76
CA SER A 738 -17.67 -48.40 39.51
C SER A 738 -18.26 -49.51 38.67
N GLU A 739 -19.10 -50.31 39.28
CA GLU A 739 -19.89 -51.33 38.57
C GLU A 739 -20.90 -50.69 37.60
N PHE A 740 -21.42 -49.50 37.92
CA PHE A 740 -22.32 -48.75 37.06
C PHE A 740 -21.62 -48.37 35.74
N LEU A 741 -20.44 -47.71 35.82
CA LEU A 741 -19.70 -47.30 34.64
C LEU A 741 -19.22 -48.52 33.82
N ARG A 742 -18.75 -49.56 34.49
CA ARG A 742 -18.33 -50.82 33.84
C ARG A 742 -19.47 -51.43 33.02
N SER A 743 -20.66 -51.49 33.60
CA SER A 743 -21.84 -51.99 32.92
C SER A 743 -22.29 -51.09 31.77
N ALA A 744 -22.23 -49.76 31.93
CA ALA A 744 -22.56 -48.80 30.87
C ALA A 744 -21.60 -48.90 29.68
N ILE A 745 -20.28 -49.07 29.92
CA ILE A 745 -19.29 -49.30 28.87
C ILE A 745 -19.58 -50.59 28.11
N ARG A 746 -19.87 -51.69 28.81
CA ARG A 746 -20.24 -52.95 28.18
C ARG A 746 -21.49 -52.86 27.30
N ARG A 747 -22.45 -52.01 27.64
CA ARG A 747 -23.66 -51.77 26.83
C ARG A 747 -23.45 -50.78 25.69
N GLY A 748 -22.27 -50.16 25.57
CA GLY A 748 -21.99 -49.15 24.57
C GLY A 748 -22.66 -47.78 24.82
N GLU A 749 -23.15 -47.55 26.03
CA GLU A 749 -23.82 -46.32 26.41
C GLU A 749 -22.83 -45.16 26.60
N ILE A 750 -21.62 -45.49 27.06
CA ILE A 750 -20.51 -44.55 27.27
C ILE A 750 -19.18 -45.23 26.93
N GLY A 751 -18.26 -44.49 26.31
CA GLY A 751 -16.89 -44.91 26.05
C GLY A 751 -15.91 -44.36 27.09
N LEU A 752 -14.74 -44.99 27.21
CA LEU A 752 -13.66 -44.55 28.07
C LEU A 752 -12.36 -44.49 27.25
N VAL A 753 -11.61 -43.37 27.33
CA VAL A 753 -10.36 -43.21 26.59
C VAL A 753 -9.32 -42.41 27.39
N GLY A 754 -8.08 -42.85 27.31
CA GLY A 754 -6.93 -42.10 27.81
C GLY A 754 -6.40 -41.14 26.75
N ALA A 755 -5.92 -40.01 27.20
CA ALA A 755 -5.32 -39.00 26.31
C ALA A 755 -4.08 -38.34 26.92
N PHE A 756 -3.13 -37.97 26.10
CA PHE A 756 -1.93 -37.25 26.52
C PHE A 756 -1.73 -35.96 25.72
N HIS A 757 -1.72 -34.86 26.43
CA HIS A 757 -1.54 -33.50 25.84
C HIS A 757 -0.08 -33.07 25.95
N ASP A 758 0.62 -32.99 24.84
CA ASP A 758 1.89 -32.30 24.79
C ASP A 758 1.67 -30.79 24.65
N ILE A 759 2.00 -30.05 25.71
CA ILE A 759 1.78 -28.57 25.79
C ILE A 759 2.57 -27.84 24.72
N ALA A 760 3.77 -28.29 24.34
CA ALA A 760 4.64 -27.60 23.41
C ALA A 760 4.11 -27.67 21.96
N SER A 761 3.74 -28.88 21.51
CA SER A 761 3.16 -29.08 20.17
C SER A 761 1.65 -28.81 20.13
N ARG A 762 1.00 -28.65 21.29
CA ARG A 762 -0.47 -28.54 21.46
C ARG A 762 -1.24 -29.76 21.03
N ASN A 763 -0.56 -30.87 20.73
CA ASN A 763 -1.17 -32.10 20.27
C ASN A 763 -1.73 -32.93 21.42
N VAL A 764 -2.93 -33.48 21.24
CA VAL A 764 -3.50 -34.48 22.13
C VAL A 764 -3.48 -35.83 21.43
N ALA A 765 -2.65 -36.75 21.92
CA ALA A 765 -2.63 -38.11 21.47
C ALA A 765 -3.68 -38.90 22.28
N PHE A 766 -4.60 -39.56 21.59
CA PHE A 766 -5.61 -40.42 22.20
C PHE A 766 -5.18 -41.88 22.12
N GLY A 767 -5.45 -42.60 23.17
CA GLY A 767 -5.31 -44.09 23.24
C GLY A 767 -6.44 -44.81 22.52
N GLU A 768 -6.48 -46.13 22.75
CA GLU A 768 -7.56 -47.00 22.27
C GLU A 768 -8.85 -46.67 23.03
N LEU A 769 -9.96 -46.57 22.30
CA LEU A 769 -11.28 -46.38 22.90
C LEU A 769 -11.75 -47.70 23.52
N VAL A 770 -12.04 -47.68 24.82
CA VAL A 770 -12.67 -48.80 25.51
C VAL A 770 -14.17 -48.73 25.27
N ALA A 771 -14.65 -49.61 24.43
CA ALA A 771 -16.05 -49.74 24.01
C ALA A 771 -16.44 -51.27 24.05
N PRO A 772 -17.70 -51.66 23.83
CA PRO A 772 -18.13 -53.05 23.96
C PRO A 772 -17.26 -54.09 23.27
N ASP A 773 -16.82 -53.78 22.05
CA ASP A 773 -16.02 -54.65 21.19
C ASP A 773 -14.54 -54.76 21.63
N THR A 774 -14.05 -53.78 22.39
CA THR A 774 -12.65 -53.70 22.85
C THR A 774 -12.53 -53.88 24.37
N PHE A 775 -13.66 -54.07 25.08
CA PHE A 775 -13.68 -54.17 26.53
C PHE A 775 -13.19 -55.55 27.01
N ASP A 776 -11.94 -55.58 27.50
CA ASP A 776 -11.36 -56.74 28.22
C ASP A 776 -10.81 -56.21 29.56
N PRO A 777 -11.40 -56.67 30.69
CA PRO A 777 -10.96 -56.24 32.03
C PRO A 777 -9.52 -56.67 32.38
N GLN A 778 -8.94 -57.62 31.66
CA GLN A 778 -7.58 -58.12 31.90
C GLN A 778 -6.55 -57.52 30.90
N ARG A 779 -6.99 -56.78 29.88
CA ARG A 779 -6.11 -56.21 28.88
C ARG A 779 -5.51 -54.90 29.39
N PRO A 780 -4.17 -54.73 29.32
CA PRO A 780 -3.53 -53.44 29.65
C PRO A 780 -4.04 -52.37 28.72
N LEU A 781 -4.48 -51.23 29.29
CA LEU A 781 -4.93 -50.08 28.55
C LEU A 781 -3.72 -49.21 28.22
N HIS A 782 -3.37 -49.14 26.95
CA HIS A 782 -2.21 -48.34 26.50
C HIS A 782 -2.63 -47.04 25.83
N ILE A 783 -1.88 -45.95 26.13
CA ILE A 783 -1.96 -44.72 25.39
C ILE A 783 -0.94 -44.79 24.25
N ALA A 784 -1.33 -44.39 23.03
CA ALA A 784 -0.45 -44.33 21.90
C ALA A 784 0.83 -43.49 22.22
N ALA A 785 1.97 -43.98 21.78
CA ALA A 785 3.29 -43.43 22.08
C ALA A 785 3.48 -41.98 21.62
#